data_f4986c55760dd4742b7136cdfea0f29b
#
_entry.id   f4986c55760dd4742b7136cdfea0f29b
#
_cell.length_a   1.000
_cell.length_b   1.000
_cell.length_c   1.000
_cell.angle_alpha   90.00
_cell.angle_beta   90.00
_cell.angle_gamma   90.00
#
_symmetry.space_group_name_H-M   'P 1'
#
loop_
_entity.id
_entity.type
_entity.pdbx_description
1 polymer ?
#
loop_
_entity_poly.entity_id
_entity_poly.type
_entity_poly.pdbx_seq_one_letter_code
_entity_poly.pdbx_strand_id
1 'polypeptide(L)'
;MKRLGIFFFYEKNGDVDDFITYYLADLNKNLTELVVVCNGKLSEQGRAAFSQFTDNIIVRENKGLDVWAYKTALDSYGWAKLSEFDEIVMTNSTLMGPVRPLKEMFDAMWENRDLDFWGLSIHHGAKSNPFKGKHLYNYLPVHIQSHFIVYRRRFVQNPALQAYWDNMPMIESYTDSVQRYEAVFTKQFEDKGFKWDVYVKTDDLKDFTDYPLLVCPTLLLREKKCPLFKRRSFMHELEAYLNDTAGEPVQELYDYLRDETGYPMDLIWKNMIRTMHPHDFTRNLALTRIIEPTVLDEAAAQSIRQNRRIALAMHLYFMDMLDSSKAFAAKFPPETDIFISTSSADKKPQIEAAFADLNVRSVTVTVVENQGRDVGAFLCDLAPQLRDYDYACFMHDKKAIQTRPGSVGASFGYVCNENVCKNAAHVLNVLCEFEKDPYLGILCPPYPTHGLYFMNMCSGGWGPNFENTKKLMKDLGIDAPVSGEKSPIAPYGSVFWFRPKALEPLFAHGWQHSDFPPEPLPQDGTISHAIERIYPFVAQSAGYYPAVVMSKSYAVTHNDTMQAYAGGVIRPLARVFDCTTFYGAENSATGFAYKKHHLFSHYGPYSDSKRRHARNWLRDNLPAGSYKVIINTKRAIFGPHEGPYED
;
A
#
# COMPACT_ATOMS: atom_id res chain seq x y z
N MET A 1 -21.37 -20.10 -31.71
CA MET A 1 -21.74 -18.83 -31.06
C MET A 1 -20.67 -17.82 -31.39
N LYS A 2 -21.06 -16.66 -31.95
CA LYS A 2 -20.12 -15.58 -32.27
C LYS A 2 -20.14 -14.55 -31.13
N ARG A 3 -19.01 -14.38 -30.42
CA ARG A 3 -18.84 -13.36 -29.37
C ARG A 3 -17.75 -12.38 -29.74
N LEU A 4 -18.02 -11.10 -29.60
CA LEU A 4 -17.04 -10.03 -29.62
C LEU A 4 -16.67 -9.63 -28.17
N GLY A 5 -15.40 -9.66 -27.84
CA GLY A 5 -14.89 -9.07 -26.60
C GLY A 5 -14.38 -7.65 -26.83
N ILE A 6 -14.78 -6.72 -25.98
CA ILE A 6 -14.25 -5.37 -25.88
C ILE A 6 -13.57 -5.25 -24.53
N PHE A 7 -12.25 -5.21 -24.51
CA PHE A 7 -11.46 -5.11 -23.29
C PHE A 7 -10.89 -3.70 -23.14
N PHE A 8 -11.29 -3.01 -22.10
CA PHE A 8 -10.74 -1.69 -21.76
C PHE A 8 -9.51 -1.81 -20.86
N PHE A 9 -8.46 -1.09 -21.24
CA PHE A 9 -7.21 -1.00 -20.52
C PHE A 9 -6.76 0.44 -20.29
N TYR A 10 -6.31 0.70 -19.08
CA TYR A 10 -5.59 1.92 -18.70
C TYR A 10 -4.53 1.62 -17.66
N GLU A 11 -3.31 2.05 -17.96
CA GLU A 11 -2.19 2.11 -17.03
C GLU A 11 -1.33 3.32 -17.38
N LYS A 12 -0.78 4.01 -16.37
CA LYS A 12 -0.08 5.30 -16.51
C LYS A 12 1.08 5.26 -17.52
N ASN A 13 1.87 4.18 -17.49
CA ASN A 13 3.02 3.97 -18.35
C ASN A 13 2.69 3.12 -19.58
N GLY A 14 1.52 2.47 -19.58
CA GLY A 14 1.09 1.53 -20.62
C GLY A 14 1.62 0.12 -20.44
N ASP A 15 2.04 -0.24 -19.23
CA ASP A 15 2.55 -1.57 -18.90
C ASP A 15 1.42 -2.54 -18.60
N VAL A 16 1.49 -3.74 -19.16
CA VAL A 16 0.47 -4.78 -19.01
C VAL A 16 0.99 -5.83 -18.04
N ASP A 17 0.35 -5.90 -16.88
CA ASP A 17 0.67 -6.89 -15.84
C ASP A 17 0.23 -8.31 -16.21
N ASP A 18 0.92 -9.31 -15.69
CA ASP A 18 0.67 -10.73 -15.96
C ASP A 18 -0.78 -11.16 -15.61
N PHE A 19 -1.43 -10.54 -14.61
CA PHE A 19 -2.82 -10.88 -14.28
C PHE A 19 -3.79 -10.56 -15.42
N ILE A 20 -3.49 -9.55 -16.26
CA ILE A 20 -4.31 -9.17 -17.41
C ILE A 20 -4.19 -10.23 -18.51
N THR A 21 -2.97 -10.67 -18.80
CA THR A 21 -2.75 -11.73 -19.79
C THR A 21 -3.34 -13.07 -19.32
N TYR A 22 -3.26 -13.36 -18.01
CA TYR A 22 -3.90 -14.52 -17.41
C TYR A 22 -5.44 -14.48 -17.56
N TYR A 23 -6.06 -13.32 -17.30
CA TYR A 23 -7.49 -13.12 -17.49
C TYR A 23 -7.88 -13.25 -18.96
N LEU A 24 -7.15 -12.58 -19.86
CA LEU A 24 -7.43 -12.62 -21.29
C LEU A 24 -7.23 -14.01 -21.90
N ALA A 25 -6.31 -14.81 -21.39
CA ALA A 25 -6.07 -16.17 -21.88
C ALA A 25 -7.29 -17.09 -21.68
N ASP A 26 -8.05 -16.91 -20.61
CA ASP A 26 -9.29 -17.66 -20.42
C ASP A 26 -10.49 -17.00 -21.11
N LEU A 27 -10.59 -15.66 -21.04
CA LEU A 27 -11.65 -14.92 -21.73
C LEU A 27 -11.66 -15.22 -23.24
N ASN A 28 -10.49 -15.20 -23.89
CA ASN A 28 -10.35 -15.38 -25.33
C ASN A 28 -10.81 -16.75 -25.82
N LYS A 29 -10.76 -17.79 -24.96
CA LYS A 29 -11.33 -19.13 -25.29
C LYS A 29 -12.83 -19.08 -25.56
N ASN A 30 -13.52 -18.05 -25.07
CA ASN A 30 -14.96 -17.88 -25.18
C ASN A 30 -15.38 -16.86 -26.25
N LEU A 31 -14.40 -16.23 -26.92
CA LEU A 31 -14.62 -15.18 -27.90
C LEU A 31 -14.33 -15.66 -29.32
N THR A 32 -14.96 -15.01 -30.29
CA THR A 32 -14.65 -15.16 -31.73
C THR A 32 -13.71 -14.05 -32.18
N GLU A 33 -13.89 -12.84 -31.64
CA GLU A 33 -13.07 -11.66 -31.89
C GLU A 33 -12.83 -10.92 -30.57
N LEU A 34 -11.66 -10.31 -30.45
CA LEU A 34 -11.29 -9.45 -29.33
C LEU A 34 -10.77 -8.11 -29.83
N VAL A 35 -11.25 -7.01 -29.30
CA VAL A 35 -10.65 -5.68 -29.45
C VAL A 35 -10.21 -5.16 -28.10
N VAL A 36 -8.98 -4.67 -28.04
CA VAL A 36 -8.43 -4.03 -26.85
C VAL A 36 -8.40 -2.52 -27.07
N VAL A 37 -9.02 -1.77 -26.14
CA VAL A 37 -9.00 -0.30 -26.19
C VAL A 37 -8.15 0.22 -25.03
N CYS A 38 -7.03 0.86 -25.37
CA CYS A 38 -6.09 1.43 -24.42
C CYS A 38 -6.27 2.95 -24.36
N ASN A 39 -6.57 3.47 -23.18
CA ASN A 39 -6.51 4.91 -22.94
C ASN A 39 -5.08 5.34 -22.58
N GLY A 40 -4.59 6.43 -23.17
CA GLY A 40 -3.27 6.99 -22.90
C GLY A 40 -2.15 6.27 -23.64
N LYS A 41 -1.20 5.74 -22.91
CA LYS A 41 -0.01 5.07 -23.47
C LYS A 41 -0.20 3.56 -23.54
N LEU A 42 0.55 2.93 -24.41
CA LEU A 42 0.76 1.49 -24.42
C LEU A 42 2.25 1.26 -24.74
N SER A 43 2.97 0.63 -23.82
CA SER A 43 4.38 0.30 -24.01
C SER A 43 4.56 -0.77 -25.11
N GLU A 44 5.76 -0.90 -25.67
CA GLU A 44 6.06 -1.96 -26.65
C GLU A 44 5.83 -3.36 -26.05
N GLN A 45 6.23 -3.57 -24.80
CA GLN A 45 5.97 -4.81 -24.07
C GLN A 45 4.47 -5.02 -23.86
N GLY A 46 3.73 -3.98 -23.49
CA GLY A 46 2.28 -4.02 -23.34
C GLY A 46 1.57 -4.36 -24.65
N ARG A 47 2.03 -3.80 -25.77
CA ARG A 47 1.52 -4.14 -27.10
C ARG A 47 1.80 -5.61 -27.43
N ALA A 48 3.01 -6.09 -27.21
CA ALA A 48 3.38 -7.49 -27.41
C ALA A 48 2.55 -8.44 -26.53
N ALA A 49 2.22 -8.04 -25.29
CA ALA A 49 1.36 -8.82 -24.42
C ALA A 49 -0.07 -8.97 -24.97
N PHE A 50 -0.67 -7.90 -25.50
CA PHE A 50 -2.00 -7.96 -26.12
C PHE A 50 -2.00 -8.66 -27.48
N SER A 51 -0.93 -8.53 -28.27
CA SER A 51 -0.82 -9.17 -29.59
C SER A 51 -0.79 -10.70 -29.53
N GLN A 52 -0.62 -11.30 -28.35
CA GLN A 52 -0.82 -12.73 -28.14
C GLN A 52 -2.30 -13.15 -28.31
N PHE A 53 -3.23 -12.22 -28.18
CA PHE A 53 -4.68 -12.47 -28.19
C PHE A 53 -5.38 -11.83 -29.37
N THR A 54 -4.89 -10.67 -29.84
CA THR A 54 -5.51 -9.92 -30.94
C THR A 54 -4.55 -8.89 -31.53
N ASP A 55 -4.68 -8.65 -32.85
CA ASP A 55 -4.05 -7.53 -33.52
C ASP A 55 -4.92 -6.26 -33.51
N ASN A 56 -6.19 -6.37 -33.08
CA ASN A 56 -7.12 -5.25 -33.02
C ASN A 56 -6.94 -4.47 -31.70
N ILE A 57 -5.92 -3.60 -31.68
CA ILE A 57 -5.54 -2.78 -30.52
C ILE A 57 -5.72 -1.30 -30.87
N ILE A 58 -6.68 -0.64 -30.24
CA ILE A 58 -6.97 0.78 -30.40
C ILE A 58 -6.32 1.54 -29.23
N VAL A 59 -5.37 2.41 -29.54
CA VAL A 59 -4.77 3.32 -28.56
C VAL A 59 -5.36 4.70 -28.77
N ARG A 60 -5.92 5.30 -27.73
CA ARG A 60 -6.61 6.59 -27.79
C ARG A 60 -6.20 7.51 -26.64
N GLU A 61 -6.54 8.80 -26.74
CA GLU A 61 -6.34 9.75 -25.67
C GLU A 61 -7.10 9.31 -24.41
N ASN A 62 -6.49 9.51 -23.21
CA ASN A 62 -7.14 9.17 -21.93
C ASN A 62 -8.23 10.20 -21.57
N LYS A 63 -9.36 10.09 -22.24
CA LYS A 63 -10.58 10.89 -22.01
C LYS A 63 -11.82 10.01 -21.97
N GLY A 64 -12.78 10.33 -21.13
CA GLY A 64 -14.06 9.64 -21.04
C GLY A 64 -14.02 8.27 -20.40
N LEU A 65 -12.92 7.93 -19.71
CA LEU A 65 -12.71 6.68 -18.96
C LEU A 65 -13.02 5.41 -19.79
N ASP A 66 -13.56 4.38 -19.17
CA ASP A 66 -13.99 3.13 -19.79
C ASP A 66 -15.21 3.31 -20.70
N VAL A 67 -16.11 4.19 -20.36
CA VAL A 67 -17.35 4.48 -21.12
C VAL A 67 -17.00 4.87 -22.56
N TRP A 68 -16.10 5.83 -22.74
CA TRP A 68 -15.70 6.27 -24.08
C TRP A 68 -14.75 5.32 -24.77
N ALA A 69 -14.06 4.46 -24.02
CA ALA A 69 -13.31 3.37 -24.61
C ALA A 69 -14.25 2.33 -25.25
N TYR A 70 -15.30 1.95 -24.53
CA TYR A 70 -16.36 1.08 -25.07
C TYR A 70 -17.05 1.72 -26.27
N LYS A 71 -17.45 3.00 -26.16
CA LYS A 71 -18.01 3.74 -27.29
C LYS A 71 -17.09 3.71 -28.52
N THR A 72 -15.81 3.97 -28.34
CA THR A 72 -14.83 3.95 -29.43
C THR A 72 -14.79 2.58 -30.13
N ALA A 73 -14.81 1.48 -29.37
CA ALA A 73 -14.86 0.14 -29.97
C ALA A 73 -16.18 -0.09 -30.72
N LEU A 74 -17.31 0.25 -30.13
CA LEU A 74 -18.63 0.10 -30.76
C LEU A 74 -18.70 0.91 -32.07
N ASP A 75 -18.26 2.16 -32.06
CA ASP A 75 -18.22 3.03 -33.24
C ASP A 75 -17.29 2.48 -34.34
N SER A 76 -16.14 1.89 -33.96
CA SER A 76 -15.17 1.32 -34.92
C SER A 76 -15.70 0.10 -35.66
N TYR A 77 -16.57 -0.69 -35.01
CA TYR A 77 -17.24 -1.83 -35.66
C TYR A 77 -18.47 -1.39 -36.47
N GLY A 78 -19.21 -0.41 -35.97
CA GLY A 78 -20.50 0.03 -36.50
C GLY A 78 -21.63 -0.98 -36.22
N TRP A 79 -22.83 -0.46 -36.02
CA TRP A 79 -24.00 -1.24 -35.55
C TRP A 79 -24.40 -2.39 -36.49
N ALA A 80 -24.16 -2.27 -37.80
CA ALA A 80 -24.44 -3.33 -38.75
C ALA A 80 -23.55 -4.58 -38.46
N LYS A 81 -22.25 -4.40 -38.30
CA LYS A 81 -21.32 -5.50 -37.99
C LYS A 81 -21.53 -6.02 -36.56
N LEU A 82 -21.78 -5.14 -35.60
CA LEU A 82 -22.07 -5.54 -34.22
C LEU A 82 -23.30 -6.48 -34.14
N SER A 83 -24.29 -6.27 -35.00
CA SER A 83 -25.51 -7.10 -35.07
C SER A 83 -25.28 -8.53 -35.59
N GLU A 84 -24.10 -8.84 -36.10
CA GLU A 84 -23.72 -10.21 -36.52
C GLU A 84 -23.29 -11.10 -35.36
N PHE A 85 -22.89 -10.49 -34.23
CA PHE A 85 -22.48 -11.24 -33.05
C PHE A 85 -23.69 -11.69 -32.24
N ASP A 86 -23.59 -12.85 -31.62
CA ASP A 86 -24.60 -13.37 -30.70
C ASP A 86 -24.55 -12.60 -29.36
N GLU A 87 -23.32 -12.26 -28.95
CA GLU A 87 -23.04 -11.52 -27.73
C GLU A 87 -21.86 -10.54 -27.93
N ILE A 88 -21.96 -9.37 -27.28
CA ILE A 88 -20.87 -8.41 -27.14
C ILE A 88 -20.52 -8.33 -25.65
N VAL A 89 -19.30 -8.71 -25.32
CA VAL A 89 -18.78 -8.74 -23.95
C VAL A 89 -17.93 -7.50 -23.73
N MET A 90 -18.30 -6.64 -22.79
CA MET A 90 -17.52 -5.48 -22.37
C MET A 90 -16.94 -5.73 -20.99
N THR A 91 -15.63 -5.65 -20.85
CA THR A 91 -14.93 -5.86 -19.59
C THR A 91 -13.65 -5.02 -19.52
N ASN A 92 -13.05 -4.93 -18.33
CA ASN A 92 -11.90 -4.07 -18.13
C ASN A 92 -10.85 -4.63 -17.17
N SER A 93 -9.70 -3.98 -17.10
CA SER A 93 -8.54 -4.35 -16.29
C SER A 93 -8.72 -4.14 -14.76
N THR A 94 -9.94 -3.85 -14.28
CA THR A 94 -10.21 -3.73 -12.84
C THR A 94 -10.58 -5.05 -12.18
N LEU A 95 -10.71 -6.12 -12.97
CA LEU A 95 -10.98 -7.48 -12.51
C LEU A 95 -9.70 -8.32 -12.53
N MET A 96 -9.56 -9.18 -11.55
CA MET A 96 -8.59 -10.26 -11.45
C MET A 96 -9.29 -11.62 -11.48
N GLY A 97 -8.56 -12.66 -11.77
CA GLY A 97 -9.06 -14.01 -12.02
C GLY A 97 -8.71 -14.47 -13.43
N PRO A 98 -9.35 -15.55 -13.91
CA PRO A 98 -10.42 -16.27 -13.25
C PRO A 98 -9.89 -17.32 -12.24
N VAL A 99 -10.64 -17.54 -11.17
CA VAL A 99 -10.39 -18.62 -10.21
C VAL A 99 -11.05 -19.94 -10.63
N ARG A 100 -11.92 -19.87 -11.63
CA ARG A 100 -12.58 -20.99 -12.32
C ARG A 100 -12.87 -20.61 -13.76
N PRO A 101 -13.02 -21.58 -14.69
CA PRO A 101 -13.21 -21.28 -16.12
C PRO A 101 -14.41 -20.35 -16.38
N LEU A 102 -14.19 -19.27 -17.13
CA LEU A 102 -15.27 -18.34 -17.53
C LEU A 102 -16.34 -19.01 -18.38
N LYS A 103 -16.01 -20.13 -19.01
CA LYS A 103 -16.96 -20.93 -19.80
C LYS A 103 -18.20 -21.32 -19.01
N GLU A 104 -18.05 -21.66 -17.72
CA GLU A 104 -19.19 -22.04 -16.86
C GLU A 104 -20.21 -20.88 -16.75
N MET A 105 -19.70 -19.66 -16.56
CA MET A 105 -20.53 -18.47 -16.51
C MET A 105 -21.23 -18.18 -17.86
N PHE A 106 -20.47 -18.25 -18.94
CA PHE A 106 -21.03 -18.00 -20.27
C PHE A 106 -22.10 -19.03 -20.68
N ASP A 107 -21.87 -20.32 -20.36
CA ASP A 107 -22.83 -21.37 -20.66
C ASP A 107 -24.12 -21.20 -19.84
N ALA A 108 -23.99 -20.98 -18.53
CA ALA A 108 -25.15 -20.79 -17.65
C ALA A 108 -26.01 -19.60 -18.07
N MET A 109 -25.37 -18.47 -18.40
CA MET A 109 -26.12 -17.30 -18.83
C MET A 109 -26.72 -17.46 -20.23
N TRP A 110 -26.11 -18.29 -21.09
CA TRP A 110 -26.63 -18.59 -22.42
C TRP A 110 -27.93 -19.43 -22.39
N GLU A 111 -28.15 -20.20 -21.37
CA GLU A 111 -29.38 -21.00 -21.22
C GLU A 111 -30.64 -20.12 -21.11
N ASN A 112 -30.54 -18.95 -20.45
CA ASN A 112 -31.63 -17.98 -20.39
C ASN A 112 -31.70 -17.14 -21.67
N ARG A 113 -32.47 -17.59 -22.67
CA ARG A 113 -32.59 -16.96 -23.99
C ARG A 113 -33.39 -15.65 -23.97
N ASP A 114 -34.13 -15.41 -22.92
CA ASP A 114 -35.01 -14.25 -22.80
C ASP A 114 -34.32 -12.94 -22.40
N LEU A 115 -33.05 -13.00 -22.04
CA LEU A 115 -32.32 -11.81 -21.65
C LEU A 115 -31.92 -10.94 -22.85
N ASP A 116 -31.97 -9.65 -22.68
CA ASP A 116 -31.44 -8.65 -23.60
C ASP A 116 -29.97 -8.33 -23.29
N PHE A 117 -29.64 -8.24 -22.00
CA PHE A 117 -28.29 -8.07 -21.52
C PHE A 117 -28.11 -8.72 -20.15
N TRP A 118 -26.86 -8.97 -19.77
CA TRP A 118 -26.55 -9.54 -18.48
C TRP A 118 -25.16 -9.09 -17.98
N GLY A 119 -24.87 -9.29 -16.71
CA GLY A 119 -23.59 -8.93 -16.11
C GLY A 119 -23.04 -9.95 -15.13
N LEU A 120 -21.88 -9.65 -14.57
CA LEU A 120 -21.26 -10.51 -13.55
C LEU A 120 -22.04 -10.43 -12.24
N SER A 121 -22.24 -9.23 -11.71
CA SER A 121 -22.83 -8.95 -10.39
C SER A 121 -23.57 -7.61 -10.40
N ILE A 122 -24.35 -7.37 -9.33
CA ILE A 122 -25.07 -6.12 -9.11
C ILE A 122 -24.49 -5.32 -7.94
N HIS A 123 -24.78 -4.03 -7.95
CA HIS A 123 -24.83 -3.16 -6.79
C HIS A 123 -26.29 -3.05 -6.36
N HIS A 124 -26.59 -3.24 -5.07
CA HIS A 124 -27.99 -3.25 -4.57
C HIS A 124 -28.66 -1.88 -4.55
N GLY A 125 -27.91 -0.83 -4.91
CA GLY A 125 -28.44 0.53 -4.92
C GLY A 125 -28.54 1.11 -3.51
N ALA A 126 -29.23 2.24 -3.40
CA ALA A 126 -29.49 2.90 -2.11
C ALA A 126 -30.78 3.73 -2.17
N LYS A 127 -31.44 3.90 -1.03
CA LYS A 127 -32.71 4.68 -0.93
C LYS A 127 -32.56 6.16 -1.30
N SER A 128 -31.37 6.71 -1.17
CA SER A 128 -31.03 8.08 -1.56
C SER A 128 -29.93 8.08 -2.62
N ASN A 129 -29.91 9.11 -3.45
CA ASN A 129 -28.81 9.29 -4.40
C ASN A 129 -27.62 9.98 -3.71
N PRO A 130 -26.44 9.33 -3.60
CA PRO A 130 -25.28 9.89 -2.91
C PRO A 130 -24.57 10.99 -3.72
N PHE A 131 -24.88 11.11 -5.00
CA PHE A 131 -24.21 12.05 -5.89
C PHE A 131 -24.86 13.45 -5.85
N LYS A 132 -24.05 14.49 -5.97
CA LYS A 132 -24.53 15.88 -6.05
C LYS A 132 -24.88 16.24 -7.50
N GLY A 133 -25.95 17.00 -7.70
CA GLY A 133 -26.32 17.53 -9.01
C GLY A 133 -27.67 17.03 -9.53
N LYS A 134 -27.88 17.14 -10.86
CA LYS A 134 -29.09 16.62 -11.51
C LYS A 134 -28.93 15.13 -11.75
N HIS A 135 -29.82 14.35 -11.14
CA HIS A 135 -29.85 12.89 -11.27
C HIS A 135 -31.09 12.49 -12.10
N LEU A 136 -30.94 11.38 -12.82
CA LEU A 136 -32.08 10.79 -13.54
C LEU A 136 -33.08 10.17 -12.55
N TYR A 137 -32.57 9.63 -11.42
CA TYR A 137 -33.40 9.02 -10.36
C TYR A 137 -33.07 9.66 -9.01
N ASN A 138 -34.07 9.83 -8.14
CA ASN A 138 -33.90 10.39 -6.78
C ASN A 138 -33.20 9.42 -5.81
N TYR A 139 -32.97 8.19 -6.21
CA TYR A 139 -32.32 7.12 -5.48
C TYR A 139 -31.20 6.53 -6.34
N LEU A 140 -30.37 5.71 -5.78
CA LEU A 140 -29.39 4.92 -6.52
C LEU A 140 -30.07 3.60 -6.94
N PRO A 141 -30.37 3.37 -8.23
CA PRO A 141 -31.00 2.13 -8.67
C PRO A 141 -30.13 0.90 -8.44
N VAL A 142 -30.76 -0.27 -8.28
CA VAL A 142 -30.08 -1.55 -8.48
C VAL A 142 -29.55 -1.60 -9.91
N HIS A 143 -28.31 -1.97 -10.09
CA HIS A 143 -27.68 -1.96 -11.40
C HIS A 143 -26.59 -3.00 -11.56
N ILE A 144 -26.41 -3.47 -12.79
CA ILE A 144 -25.26 -4.26 -13.20
C ILE A 144 -24.01 -3.37 -13.10
N GLN A 145 -22.95 -3.89 -12.51
CA GLN A 145 -21.68 -3.18 -12.44
C GLN A 145 -20.95 -3.22 -13.78
N SER A 146 -20.53 -2.06 -14.28
CA SER A 146 -20.03 -1.85 -15.65
C SER A 146 -18.73 -2.57 -16.01
N HIS A 147 -18.03 -3.12 -15.02
CA HIS A 147 -16.75 -3.81 -15.24
C HIS A 147 -16.89 -5.16 -15.98
N PHE A 148 -18.10 -5.73 -16.05
CA PHE A 148 -18.42 -6.90 -16.87
C PHE A 148 -19.90 -6.89 -17.25
N ILE A 149 -20.19 -6.57 -18.50
CA ILE A 149 -21.55 -6.54 -19.05
C ILE A 149 -21.56 -7.16 -20.45
N VAL A 150 -22.64 -7.88 -20.76
CA VAL A 150 -22.82 -8.58 -22.04
C VAL A 150 -24.12 -8.19 -22.68
N TYR A 151 -24.06 -7.73 -23.91
CA TYR A 151 -25.22 -7.39 -24.74
C TYR A 151 -25.55 -8.55 -25.68
N ARG A 152 -26.81 -8.96 -25.71
CA ARG A 152 -27.32 -9.96 -26.64
C ARG A 152 -27.62 -9.35 -28.01
N ARG A 153 -27.59 -10.15 -29.07
CA ARG A 153 -27.87 -9.71 -30.46
C ARG A 153 -29.12 -8.88 -30.56
N ARG A 154 -30.27 -9.35 -30.00
CA ARG A 154 -31.54 -8.66 -30.05
C ARG A 154 -31.51 -7.27 -29.40
N PHE A 155 -30.68 -7.09 -28.37
CA PHE A 155 -30.47 -5.80 -27.73
C PHE A 155 -29.60 -4.88 -28.60
N VAL A 156 -28.54 -5.44 -29.19
CA VAL A 156 -27.65 -4.72 -30.10
C VAL A 156 -28.39 -4.22 -31.35
N GLN A 157 -29.34 -5.00 -31.84
CA GLN A 157 -30.17 -4.64 -33.00
C GLN A 157 -31.25 -3.60 -32.68
N ASN A 158 -31.48 -3.29 -31.39
CA ASN A 158 -32.54 -2.35 -31.00
C ASN A 158 -32.02 -0.90 -31.12
N PRO A 159 -32.78 -0.01 -31.83
CA PRO A 159 -32.39 1.39 -32.00
C PRO A 159 -32.20 2.17 -30.70
N ALA A 160 -32.86 1.73 -29.61
CA ALA A 160 -32.71 2.39 -28.31
C ALA A 160 -31.31 2.27 -27.73
N LEU A 161 -30.62 1.13 -27.95
CA LEU A 161 -29.22 0.95 -27.53
C LEU A 161 -28.28 1.81 -28.37
N GLN A 162 -28.48 1.82 -29.69
CA GLN A 162 -27.72 2.69 -30.57
C GLN A 162 -27.87 4.15 -30.17
N ALA A 163 -29.10 4.64 -30.03
CA ALA A 163 -29.37 6.01 -29.63
C ALA A 163 -28.78 6.37 -28.26
N TYR A 164 -28.74 5.41 -27.34
CA TYR A 164 -28.09 5.59 -26.03
C TYR A 164 -26.59 5.88 -26.18
N TRP A 165 -25.88 5.08 -26.97
CA TRP A 165 -24.43 5.24 -27.18
C TRP A 165 -24.10 6.45 -28.07
N ASP A 166 -24.90 6.73 -29.11
CA ASP A 166 -24.72 7.89 -29.99
C ASP A 166 -24.84 9.21 -29.21
N ASN A 167 -25.76 9.27 -28.25
CA ASN A 167 -25.99 10.45 -27.40
C ASN A 167 -25.20 10.45 -26.11
N MET A 168 -24.25 9.50 -25.90
CA MET A 168 -23.42 9.44 -24.69
C MET A 168 -22.59 10.71 -24.55
N PRO A 169 -22.78 11.52 -23.49
CA PRO A 169 -22.00 12.72 -23.27
C PRO A 169 -20.54 12.36 -22.93
N MET A 170 -19.64 13.32 -23.07
CA MET A 170 -18.28 13.16 -22.58
C MET A 170 -18.30 12.93 -21.06
N ILE A 171 -17.59 11.93 -20.61
CA ILE A 171 -17.40 11.60 -19.20
C ILE A 171 -16.10 12.28 -18.72
N GLU A 172 -16.22 13.14 -17.72
CA GLU A 172 -15.11 13.98 -17.27
C GLU A 172 -14.44 13.49 -15.96
N SER A 173 -15.18 12.68 -15.18
CA SER A 173 -14.71 12.18 -13.89
C SER A 173 -15.22 10.77 -13.58
N TYR A 174 -14.62 10.10 -12.60
CA TYR A 174 -15.10 8.82 -12.09
C TYR A 174 -16.56 8.92 -11.59
N THR A 175 -16.88 9.95 -10.82
CA THR A 175 -18.25 10.19 -10.34
C THR A 175 -19.22 10.36 -11.49
N ASP A 176 -18.80 11.03 -12.55
CA ASP A 176 -19.61 11.25 -13.75
C ASP A 176 -19.85 9.93 -14.52
N SER A 177 -18.85 9.04 -14.61
CA SER A 177 -19.02 7.69 -15.17
C SER A 177 -20.06 6.87 -14.40
N VAL A 178 -19.99 6.88 -13.08
CA VAL A 178 -20.96 6.17 -12.25
C VAL A 178 -22.38 6.75 -12.42
N GLN A 179 -22.52 8.07 -12.32
CA GLN A 179 -23.83 8.74 -12.38
C GLN A 179 -24.55 8.64 -13.72
N ARG A 180 -23.82 8.77 -14.83
CA ARG A 180 -24.40 8.88 -16.18
C ARG A 180 -24.41 7.57 -16.94
N TYR A 181 -23.63 6.59 -16.49
CA TYR A 181 -23.52 5.30 -17.14
C TYR A 181 -23.83 4.15 -16.20
N GLU A 182 -22.94 3.78 -15.28
CA GLU A 182 -23.05 2.55 -14.50
C GLU A 182 -24.35 2.46 -13.71
N ALA A 183 -24.63 3.45 -12.87
CA ALA A 183 -25.75 3.43 -11.94
C ALA A 183 -27.12 3.54 -12.62
N VAL A 184 -27.17 4.07 -13.83
CA VAL A 184 -28.46 4.36 -14.49
C VAL A 184 -28.76 3.47 -15.69
N PHE A 185 -27.75 2.85 -16.29
CA PHE A 185 -27.88 2.03 -17.51
C PHE A 185 -28.94 0.94 -17.34
N THR A 186 -28.78 0.08 -16.35
CA THR A 186 -29.67 -1.05 -16.13
C THR A 186 -31.13 -0.60 -15.97
N LYS A 187 -31.35 0.38 -15.09
CA LYS A 187 -32.73 0.89 -14.83
C LYS A 187 -33.35 1.59 -16.02
N GLN A 188 -32.57 2.36 -16.80
CA GLN A 188 -33.07 3.01 -18.01
C GLN A 188 -33.60 2.03 -19.05
N PHE A 189 -32.92 0.88 -19.20
CA PHE A 189 -33.35 -0.15 -20.15
C PHE A 189 -34.46 -1.05 -19.56
N GLU A 190 -34.45 -1.31 -18.26
CA GLU A 190 -35.57 -1.97 -17.57
C GLU A 190 -36.86 -1.17 -17.72
N ASP A 191 -36.83 0.15 -17.54
CA ASP A 191 -37.98 1.04 -17.72
C ASP A 191 -38.54 1.04 -19.16
N LYS A 192 -37.72 0.64 -20.14
CA LYS A 192 -38.14 0.45 -21.54
C LYS A 192 -38.59 -0.99 -21.83
N GLY A 193 -38.64 -1.86 -20.82
CA GLY A 193 -39.11 -3.24 -20.92
C GLY A 193 -38.04 -4.27 -21.33
N PHE A 194 -36.75 -3.90 -21.35
CA PHE A 194 -35.68 -4.85 -21.61
C PHE A 194 -35.44 -5.74 -20.39
N LYS A 195 -35.13 -7.01 -20.65
CA LYS A 195 -34.86 -8.04 -19.63
C LYS A 195 -33.37 -8.18 -19.36
N TRP A 196 -33.02 -8.16 -18.11
CA TRP A 196 -31.65 -8.31 -17.68
C TRP A 196 -31.50 -9.28 -16.50
N ASP A 197 -30.29 -9.74 -16.28
CA ASP A 197 -29.94 -10.59 -15.15
C ASP A 197 -28.42 -10.54 -14.86
N VAL A 198 -27.97 -11.24 -13.80
CA VAL A 198 -26.56 -11.40 -13.49
C VAL A 198 -26.22 -12.86 -13.20
N TYR A 199 -24.96 -13.22 -13.44
CA TYR A 199 -24.49 -14.57 -13.14
C TYR A 199 -24.44 -14.82 -11.63
N VAL A 200 -23.87 -13.89 -10.88
CA VAL A 200 -23.72 -13.98 -9.42
C VAL A 200 -24.93 -13.38 -8.73
N LYS A 201 -25.81 -14.27 -8.23
CA LYS A 201 -27.03 -13.87 -7.52
C LYS A 201 -26.71 -13.47 -6.09
N THR A 202 -27.08 -12.27 -5.70
CA THR A 202 -26.79 -11.70 -4.39
C THR A 202 -28.03 -11.10 -3.70
N ASP A 203 -29.24 -11.49 -4.11
CA ASP A 203 -30.49 -11.01 -3.52
C ASP A 203 -30.60 -11.29 -2.03
N ASP A 204 -30.00 -12.39 -1.58
CA ASP A 204 -29.88 -12.79 -0.18
C ASP A 204 -28.91 -11.91 0.63
N LEU A 205 -28.11 -11.09 -0.04
CA LEU A 205 -27.11 -10.22 0.58
C LEU A 205 -27.52 -8.74 0.63
N LYS A 206 -28.71 -8.38 0.09
CA LYS A 206 -29.13 -6.98 -0.04
C LYS A 206 -29.25 -6.23 1.31
N ASP A 207 -29.57 -6.94 2.37
CA ASP A 207 -29.66 -6.38 3.72
C ASP A 207 -28.31 -6.47 4.47
N PHE A 208 -27.32 -7.16 3.88
CA PHE A 208 -25.98 -7.30 4.41
C PHE A 208 -25.03 -6.22 3.86
N THR A 209 -25.06 -5.96 2.56
CA THR A 209 -24.23 -4.92 1.94
C THR A 209 -24.79 -4.46 0.59
N ASP A 210 -24.62 -3.20 0.28
CA ASP A 210 -24.96 -2.63 -1.04
C ASP A 210 -23.95 -3.06 -2.13
N TYR A 211 -22.73 -3.45 -1.74
CA TYR A 211 -21.63 -3.79 -2.65
C TYR A 211 -20.99 -5.16 -2.33
N PRO A 212 -21.65 -6.29 -2.61
CA PRO A 212 -21.17 -7.62 -2.28
C PRO A 212 -19.77 -7.96 -2.85
N LEU A 213 -19.48 -7.53 -4.09
CA LEU A 213 -18.21 -7.85 -4.77
C LEU A 213 -16.97 -7.23 -4.09
N LEU A 214 -17.15 -6.22 -3.25
CA LEU A 214 -16.06 -5.59 -2.50
C LEU A 214 -16.05 -6.05 -1.03
N VAL A 215 -17.23 -6.14 -0.41
CA VAL A 215 -17.34 -6.39 1.05
C VAL A 215 -17.26 -7.87 1.39
N CYS A 216 -17.79 -8.76 0.55
CA CYS A 216 -17.76 -10.20 0.78
C CYS A 216 -17.28 -11.02 -0.44
N PRO A 217 -16.12 -10.67 -1.04
CA PRO A 217 -15.62 -11.31 -2.25
C PRO A 217 -15.38 -12.81 -2.05
N THR A 218 -14.90 -13.23 -0.89
CA THR A 218 -14.64 -14.65 -0.56
C THR A 218 -15.91 -15.50 -0.64
N LEU A 219 -17.02 -15.01 -0.06
CA LEU A 219 -18.32 -15.67 -0.13
C LEU A 219 -18.78 -15.82 -1.59
N LEU A 220 -18.61 -14.74 -2.39
CA LEU A 220 -19.00 -14.82 -3.81
C LEU A 220 -18.18 -15.83 -4.60
N LEU A 221 -16.88 -15.90 -4.37
CA LEU A 221 -16.00 -16.85 -5.05
C LEU A 221 -16.29 -18.30 -4.61
N ARG A 222 -16.40 -18.52 -3.29
CA ARG A 222 -16.56 -19.86 -2.70
C ARG A 222 -17.96 -20.45 -2.95
N GLU A 223 -19.00 -19.70 -2.62
CA GLU A 223 -20.37 -20.22 -2.58
C GLU A 223 -21.19 -19.86 -3.80
N LYS A 224 -21.02 -18.62 -4.31
CA LYS A 224 -21.79 -18.13 -5.46
C LYS A 224 -21.13 -18.43 -6.82
N LYS A 225 -20.02 -19.16 -6.82
CA LYS A 225 -19.24 -19.54 -8.01
C LYS A 225 -18.79 -18.35 -8.88
N CYS A 226 -18.63 -17.16 -8.29
CA CYS A 226 -18.08 -16.01 -9.00
C CYS A 226 -16.68 -16.36 -9.54
N PRO A 227 -16.41 -16.20 -10.85
CA PRO A 227 -15.09 -16.55 -11.39
C PRO A 227 -14.05 -15.44 -11.19
N LEU A 228 -14.47 -14.23 -10.90
CA LEU A 228 -13.65 -13.01 -10.89
C LEU A 228 -13.79 -12.25 -9.58
N PHE A 229 -12.74 -11.52 -9.22
CA PHE A 229 -12.75 -10.62 -8.08
C PHE A 229 -12.18 -9.24 -8.46
N LYS A 230 -12.45 -8.24 -7.65
CA LYS A 230 -11.95 -6.87 -7.92
C LYS A 230 -10.49 -6.75 -7.54
N ARG A 231 -9.66 -6.21 -8.46
CA ARG A 231 -8.32 -5.75 -8.14
C ARG A 231 -8.33 -4.76 -6.97
N ARG A 232 -9.35 -3.90 -6.92
CA ARG A 232 -9.58 -2.92 -5.86
C ARG A 232 -9.71 -3.56 -4.48
N SER A 233 -10.12 -4.82 -4.34
CA SER A 233 -10.20 -5.52 -3.05
C SER A 233 -8.87 -5.50 -2.30
N PHE A 234 -7.73 -5.57 -3.00
CA PHE A 234 -6.40 -5.47 -2.40
C PHE A 234 -5.88 -4.04 -2.29
N MET A 235 -6.40 -3.11 -3.10
CA MET A 235 -5.88 -1.75 -3.27
C MET A 235 -6.70 -0.69 -2.54
N HIS A 236 -7.85 -1.04 -1.99
CA HIS A 236 -8.68 -0.12 -1.23
C HIS A 236 -8.04 0.15 0.13
N GLU A 237 -8.14 1.38 0.61
CA GLU A 237 -7.61 1.73 1.93
C GLU A 237 -8.37 0.97 3.01
N LEU A 238 -7.65 0.42 4.00
CA LEU A 238 -8.23 -0.36 5.09
C LEU A 238 -9.34 0.42 5.81
N GLU A 239 -9.15 1.72 5.99
CA GLU A 239 -10.09 2.62 6.65
C GLU A 239 -11.50 2.58 6.01
N ALA A 240 -11.57 2.36 4.71
CA ALA A 240 -12.86 2.27 4.02
C ALA A 240 -13.66 1.01 4.41
N TYR A 241 -12.99 -0.07 4.80
CA TYR A 241 -13.64 -1.29 5.28
C TYR A 241 -14.13 -1.18 6.72
N LEU A 242 -13.48 -0.33 7.55
CA LEU A 242 -13.77 -0.23 8.99
C LEU A 242 -15.11 0.41 9.34
N ASN A 243 -15.86 0.89 8.36
CA ASN A 243 -17.24 1.36 8.58
C ASN A 243 -18.25 0.21 8.66
N ASP A 244 -18.00 -0.87 7.92
CA ASP A 244 -18.97 -1.94 7.70
C ASP A 244 -18.44 -3.30 8.18
N THR A 245 -17.14 -3.42 8.40
CA THR A 245 -16.44 -4.66 8.78
C THR A 245 -15.39 -4.40 9.85
N ALA A 246 -14.75 -5.44 10.37
CA ALA A 246 -13.59 -5.33 11.25
C ALA A 246 -12.24 -5.28 10.48
N GLY A 247 -12.28 -5.15 9.15
CA GLY A 247 -11.10 -5.09 8.27
C GLY A 247 -10.70 -6.44 7.68
N GLU A 248 -11.47 -7.50 7.94
CA GLU A 248 -11.19 -8.88 7.54
C GLU A 248 -11.32 -9.18 6.04
N PRO A 249 -12.16 -8.50 5.21
CA PRO A 249 -12.48 -8.99 3.85
C PRO A 249 -11.27 -9.18 2.94
N VAL A 250 -10.23 -8.35 3.10
CA VAL A 250 -9.02 -8.43 2.26
C VAL A 250 -8.19 -9.64 2.64
N GLN A 251 -8.02 -9.88 3.96
CA GLN A 251 -7.25 -11.02 4.46
C GLN A 251 -7.96 -12.34 4.14
N GLU A 252 -9.27 -12.41 4.34
CA GLU A 252 -10.07 -13.60 3.99
C GLU A 252 -9.98 -13.93 2.50
N LEU A 253 -10.05 -12.91 1.64
CA LEU A 253 -9.89 -13.12 0.19
C LEU A 253 -8.50 -13.65 -0.14
N TYR A 254 -7.46 -13.06 0.46
CA TYR A 254 -6.09 -13.48 0.24
C TYR A 254 -5.86 -14.94 0.67
N ASP A 255 -6.29 -15.29 1.88
CA ASP A 255 -6.15 -16.64 2.43
C ASP A 255 -6.94 -17.67 1.59
N TYR A 256 -8.16 -17.35 1.19
CA TYR A 256 -8.96 -18.21 0.32
C TYR A 256 -8.29 -18.47 -1.04
N LEU A 257 -7.77 -17.42 -1.68
CA LEU A 257 -7.09 -17.56 -2.97
C LEU A 257 -5.82 -18.40 -2.85
N ARG A 258 -5.04 -18.20 -1.78
CA ARG A 258 -3.79 -18.93 -1.52
C ARG A 258 -4.04 -20.40 -1.17
N ASP A 259 -4.99 -20.67 -0.28
CA ASP A 259 -5.11 -21.96 0.39
C ASP A 259 -6.16 -22.90 -0.25
N GLU A 260 -7.20 -22.32 -0.86
CA GLU A 260 -8.34 -23.09 -1.36
C GLU A 260 -8.52 -23.03 -2.88
N THR A 261 -7.73 -22.22 -3.60
CA THR A 261 -7.80 -22.13 -5.06
C THR A 261 -6.46 -22.42 -5.72
N GLY A 262 -6.47 -22.68 -7.02
CA GLY A 262 -5.23 -22.77 -7.81
C GLY A 262 -4.81 -21.44 -8.44
N TYR A 263 -5.32 -20.30 -7.95
CA TYR A 263 -4.99 -18.99 -8.51
C TYR A 263 -3.52 -18.64 -8.24
N PRO A 264 -2.74 -18.23 -9.26
CA PRO A 264 -1.33 -17.91 -9.06
C PRO A 264 -1.17 -16.63 -8.25
N MET A 265 -0.79 -16.73 -6.98
CA MET A 265 -0.64 -15.60 -6.06
C MET A 265 0.42 -14.58 -6.52
N ASP A 266 1.38 -15.00 -7.32
CA ASP A 266 2.37 -14.14 -7.97
C ASP A 266 1.73 -12.99 -8.76
N LEU A 267 0.57 -13.23 -9.38
CA LEU A 267 -0.15 -12.22 -10.16
C LEU A 267 -0.62 -11.05 -9.28
N ILE A 268 -1.01 -11.36 -8.05
CA ILE A 268 -1.42 -10.35 -7.06
C ILE A 268 -0.19 -9.61 -6.55
N TRP A 269 0.84 -10.33 -6.11
CA TRP A 269 2.04 -9.74 -5.54
C TRP A 269 2.77 -8.82 -6.52
N LYS A 270 3.02 -9.28 -7.74
CA LYS A 270 3.68 -8.45 -8.77
C LYS A 270 2.92 -7.14 -9.03
N ASN A 271 1.59 -7.21 -9.12
CA ASN A 271 0.79 -6.01 -9.33
C ASN A 271 0.80 -5.08 -8.11
N MET A 272 0.62 -5.60 -6.88
CA MET A 272 0.64 -4.77 -5.66
C MET A 272 2.00 -4.10 -5.46
N ILE A 273 3.09 -4.88 -5.55
CA ILE A 273 4.45 -4.36 -5.37
C ILE A 273 4.73 -3.24 -6.38
N ARG A 274 4.31 -3.39 -7.64
CA ARG A 274 4.53 -2.37 -8.66
C ARG A 274 3.67 -1.11 -8.48
N THR A 275 2.45 -1.24 -8.00
CA THR A 275 1.44 -0.16 -8.13
C THR A 275 0.98 0.46 -6.83
N MET A 276 1.23 -0.17 -5.68
CA MET A 276 0.76 0.30 -4.38
C MET A 276 1.88 0.87 -3.52
N HIS A 277 1.53 1.83 -2.67
CA HIS A 277 2.44 2.28 -1.61
C HIS A 277 2.61 1.16 -0.57
N PRO A 278 3.84 0.89 -0.04
CA PRO A 278 4.09 -0.16 0.95
C PRO A 278 3.19 -0.07 2.19
N HIS A 279 2.89 1.14 2.63
CA HIS A 279 1.98 1.41 3.74
C HIS A 279 0.61 0.75 3.57
N ASP A 280 0.05 0.79 2.36
CA ASP A 280 -1.32 0.32 2.10
C ASP A 280 -1.39 -1.20 2.10
N PHE A 281 -0.57 -1.87 1.30
CA PHE A 281 -0.63 -3.34 1.24
C PHE A 281 -0.13 -4.01 2.53
N THR A 282 0.80 -3.38 3.28
CA THR A 282 1.23 -3.89 4.59
C THR A 282 0.09 -3.90 5.60
N ARG A 283 -0.79 -2.90 5.56
CA ARG A 283 -1.98 -2.83 6.41
C ARG A 283 -3.12 -3.72 5.91
N ASN A 284 -3.40 -3.68 4.61
CA ASN A 284 -4.49 -4.45 4.01
C ASN A 284 -4.32 -5.96 4.17
N LEU A 285 -3.08 -6.45 4.11
CA LEU A 285 -2.74 -7.87 4.24
C LEU A 285 -2.19 -8.24 5.63
N ALA A 286 -2.29 -7.34 6.61
CA ALA A 286 -1.80 -7.56 7.97
C ALA A 286 -0.37 -8.13 8.02
N LEU A 287 0.55 -7.56 7.23
CA LEU A 287 1.92 -8.07 7.05
C LEU A 287 2.84 -7.81 8.25
N THR A 288 2.30 -7.59 9.44
CA THR A 288 3.09 -7.58 10.67
C THR A 288 3.40 -9.00 11.09
N ARG A 289 4.70 -9.33 11.17
CA ARG A 289 5.18 -10.65 11.59
C ARG A 289 5.38 -10.65 13.10
N ILE A 290 4.51 -11.36 13.82
CA ILE A 290 4.61 -11.54 15.27
C ILE A 290 5.40 -12.83 15.53
N ILE A 291 6.59 -12.68 16.11
CA ILE A 291 7.56 -13.76 16.27
C ILE A 291 7.49 -14.35 17.68
N GLU A 292 7.30 -15.66 17.74
CA GLU A 292 7.31 -16.42 18.98
C GLU A 292 8.72 -16.51 19.58
N PRO A 293 8.85 -16.59 20.93
CA PRO A 293 10.13 -16.70 21.61
C PRO A 293 10.71 -18.12 21.60
N THR A 294 9.99 -19.11 21.06
CA THR A 294 10.39 -20.50 20.92
C THR A 294 10.40 -20.90 19.44
N VAL A 295 11.24 -21.82 19.03
CA VAL A 295 11.28 -22.31 17.65
C VAL A 295 9.95 -23.01 17.33
N LEU A 296 9.30 -22.60 16.22
CA LEU A 296 8.02 -23.14 15.79
C LEU A 296 8.17 -24.30 14.81
N ASP A 297 9.22 -24.27 13.99
CA ASP A 297 9.50 -25.27 12.95
C ASP A 297 10.99 -25.63 12.97
N GLU A 298 11.33 -26.66 13.74
CA GLU A 298 12.70 -27.12 13.89
C GLU A 298 13.28 -27.68 12.56
N ALA A 299 12.46 -28.29 11.72
CA ALA A 299 12.90 -28.83 10.44
C ALA A 299 13.28 -27.69 9.46
N ALA A 300 12.42 -26.66 9.36
CA ALA A 300 12.72 -25.48 8.57
C ALA A 300 13.96 -24.75 9.11
N ALA A 301 14.05 -24.54 10.42
CA ALA A 301 15.20 -23.89 11.06
C ALA A 301 16.50 -24.67 10.77
N GLN A 302 16.48 -26.00 10.85
CA GLN A 302 17.63 -26.82 10.52
C GLN A 302 17.99 -26.75 9.03
N SER A 303 17.00 -26.80 8.14
CA SER A 303 17.23 -26.64 6.69
C SER A 303 17.89 -25.31 6.35
N ILE A 304 17.41 -24.22 6.95
CA ILE A 304 17.99 -22.88 6.78
C ILE A 304 19.46 -22.86 7.21
N ARG A 305 19.76 -23.37 8.40
CA ARG A 305 21.13 -23.44 8.93
C ARG A 305 22.08 -24.21 8.02
N GLN A 306 21.60 -25.27 7.37
CA GLN A 306 22.41 -26.13 6.49
C GLN A 306 22.56 -25.56 5.07
N ASN A 307 21.56 -24.88 4.54
CA ASN A 307 21.45 -24.56 3.12
C ASN A 307 21.48 -23.08 2.79
N ARG A 308 21.44 -22.19 3.80
CA ARG A 308 21.43 -20.73 3.59
C ARG A 308 22.67 -20.06 4.13
N ARG A 309 23.10 -19.02 3.44
CA ARG A 309 24.17 -18.12 3.91
C ARG A 309 23.52 -17.00 4.72
N ILE A 310 23.91 -16.91 6.00
CA ILE A 310 23.35 -15.94 6.95
C ILE A 310 24.46 -14.99 7.37
N ALA A 311 24.22 -13.70 7.34
CA ALA A 311 25.15 -12.67 7.80
C ALA A 311 24.54 -11.79 8.90
N LEU A 312 25.39 -11.42 9.85
CA LEU A 312 25.16 -10.32 10.77
C LEU A 312 26.17 -9.21 10.46
N ALA A 313 25.69 -8.05 10.04
CA ALA A 313 26.51 -6.86 9.86
C ALA A 313 26.34 -5.93 11.06
N MET A 314 27.42 -5.45 11.64
CA MET A 314 27.39 -4.57 12.82
C MET A 314 28.32 -3.37 12.64
N HIS A 315 27.87 -2.17 13.03
CA HIS A 315 28.73 -1.01 13.19
C HIS A 315 28.91 -0.69 14.68
N LEU A 316 30.13 -0.80 15.21
CA LEU A 316 30.43 -0.61 16.63
C LEU A 316 31.31 0.63 16.82
N TYR A 317 30.75 1.66 17.41
CA TYR A 317 31.39 2.93 17.70
C TYR A 317 31.68 3.12 19.19
N PHE A 318 30.78 2.68 20.09
CA PHE A 318 30.85 2.91 21.53
C PHE A 318 31.36 1.68 22.27
N MET A 319 32.62 1.74 22.77
CA MET A 319 33.25 0.59 23.42
C MET A 319 32.58 0.15 24.73
N ASP A 320 31.90 1.04 25.43
CA ASP A 320 31.09 0.73 26.62
C ASP A 320 29.79 -0.02 26.33
N MET A 321 29.44 -0.19 25.05
CA MET A 321 28.31 -1.02 24.59
C MET A 321 28.76 -2.39 24.01
N LEU A 322 30.05 -2.68 24.06
CA LEU A 322 30.64 -3.89 23.47
C LEU A 322 30.00 -5.18 23.99
N ASP A 323 29.84 -5.30 25.32
CA ASP A 323 29.19 -6.48 25.94
C ASP A 323 27.75 -6.68 25.48
N SER A 324 26.99 -5.61 25.37
CA SER A 324 25.62 -5.69 24.89
C SER A 324 25.56 -6.07 23.40
N SER A 325 26.48 -5.56 22.59
CA SER A 325 26.58 -5.88 21.16
C SER A 325 27.00 -7.35 20.96
N LYS A 326 27.95 -7.87 21.77
CA LYS A 326 28.29 -9.28 21.82
C LYS A 326 27.09 -10.16 22.21
N ALA A 327 26.31 -9.73 23.21
CA ALA A 327 25.11 -10.46 23.65
C ALA A 327 24.03 -10.53 22.57
N PHE A 328 23.92 -9.55 21.67
CA PHE A 328 23.06 -9.65 20.50
C PHE A 328 23.61 -10.64 19.48
N ALA A 329 24.90 -10.56 19.15
CA ALA A 329 25.57 -11.46 18.20
C ALA A 329 25.49 -12.94 18.64
N ALA A 330 25.57 -13.21 19.93
CA ALA A 330 25.46 -14.56 20.50
C ALA A 330 24.08 -15.23 20.30
N LYS A 331 23.06 -14.51 19.84
CA LYS A 331 21.73 -15.06 19.55
C LYS A 331 21.62 -15.61 18.12
N PHE A 332 22.60 -15.35 17.27
CA PHE A 332 22.63 -15.85 15.90
C PHE A 332 23.10 -17.30 15.83
N PRO A 333 22.62 -18.08 14.84
CA PRO A 333 23.03 -19.48 14.71
C PRO A 333 24.52 -19.62 14.41
N PRO A 334 25.13 -20.76 14.76
CA PRO A 334 26.58 -21.01 14.56
C PRO A 334 27.05 -20.89 13.11
N GLU A 335 26.15 -21.03 12.17
CA GLU A 335 26.41 -20.92 10.73
C GLU A 335 26.47 -19.48 10.21
N THR A 336 26.38 -18.48 11.10
CA THR A 336 26.38 -17.06 10.73
C THR A 336 27.80 -16.53 10.55
N ASP A 337 28.02 -15.74 9.51
CA ASP A 337 29.22 -14.90 9.35
C ASP A 337 28.91 -13.49 9.89
N ILE A 338 29.82 -13.00 10.76
CA ILE A 338 29.67 -11.68 11.39
C ILE A 338 30.67 -10.71 10.78
N PHE A 339 30.16 -9.60 10.26
CA PHE A 339 30.97 -8.50 9.72
C PHE A 339 30.81 -7.28 10.63
N ILE A 340 31.90 -6.83 11.22
CA ILE A 340 31.92 -5.69 12.15
C ILE A 340 32.74 -4.57 11.55
N SER A 341 32.18 -3.38 11.49
CA SER A 341 32.94 -2.16 11.19
C SER A 341 33.10 -1.31 12.44
N THR A 342 34.25 -0.62 12.54
CA THR A 342 34.55 0.35 13.59
C THR A 342 35.36 1.51 13.03
N SER A 343 35.25 2.70 13.65
CA SER A 343 35.84 3.94 13.14
C SER A 343 37.32 4.15 13.48
N SER A 344 37.96 3.23 14.23
CA SER A 344 39.28 3.49 14.76
C SER A 344 40.09 2.20 14.94
N ALA A 345 41.40 2.23 14.60
CA ALA A 345 42.28 1.10 14.63
C ALA A 345 42.57 0.55 16.04
N ASP A 346 42.50 1.39 17.07
CA ASP A 346 42.69 1.00 18.47
C ASP A 346 41.51 0.20 19.03
N LYS A 347 40.32 0.34 18.47
CA LYS A 347 39.10 -0.40 18.85
C LYS A 347 39.11 -1.83 18.28
N LYS A 348 39.69 -2.03 17.10
CA LYS A 348 39.67 -3.31 16.40
C LYS A 348 40.15 -4.49 17.27
N PRO A 349 41.36 -4.47 17.92
CA PRO A 349 41.80 -5.61 18.71
C PRO A 349 40.91 -5.86 19.94
N GLN A 350 40.28 -4.84 20.50
CA GLN A 350 39.34 -4.99 21.62
C GLN A 350 38.06 -5.70 21.18
N ILE A 351 37.53 -5.35 20.00
CA ILE A 351 36.34 -5.99 19.40
C ILE A 351 36.67 -7.44 19.05
N GLU A 352 37.83 -7.70 18.38
CA GLU A 352 38.25 -9.04 18.02
C GLU A 352 38.38 -9.94 19.26
N ALA A 353 39.02 -9.45 20.33
CA ALA A 353 39.14 -10.17 21.59
C ALA A 353 37.78 -10.45 22.26
N ALA A 354 36.86 -9.48 22.23
CA ALA A 354 35.55 -9.63 22.83
C ALA A 354 34.65 -10.66 22.08
N PHE A 355 34.80 -10.78 20.77
CA PHE A 355 33.99 -11.67 19.93
C PHE A 355 34.66 -13.03 19.66
N ALA A 356 35.91 -13.26 20.11
CA ALA A 356 36.68 -14.45 19.80
C ALA A 356 36.08 -15.77 20.30
N ASP A 357 35.26 -15.75 21.35
CA ASP A 357 34.62 -16.91 21.97
C ASP A 357 33.22 -17.16 21.49
N LEU A 358 32.71 -16.37 20.52
CA LEU A 358 31.37 -16.60 19.95
C LEU A 358 31.32 -17.89 19.12
N ASN A 359 30.28 -18.66 19.34
CA ASN A 359 30.01 -19.86 18.53
C ASN A 359 29.30 -19.47 17.20
N VAL A 360 30.10 -18.93 16.26
CA VAL A 360 29.67 -18.51 14.93
C VAL A 360 30.69 -18.97 13.88
N ARG A 361 30.33 -18.92 12.58
CA ARG A 361 31.19 -19.40 11.50
C ARG A 361 32.45 -18.54 11.37
N SER A 362 32.30 -17.24 11.37
CA SER A 362 33.43 -16.29 11.28
C SER A 362 33.06 -14.94 11.88
N VAL A 363 34.11 -14.22 12.33
CA VAL A 363 34.03 -12.81 12.73
C VAL A 363 35.09 -12.04 11.98
N THR A 364 34.70 -11.02 11.22
CA THR A 364 35.59 -10.12 10.49
C THR A 364 35.43 -8.71 11.01
N VAL A 365 36.49 -8.07 11.47
CA VAL A 365 36.50 -6.70 11.97
C VAL A 365 37.29 -5.79 11.01
N THR A 366 36.60 -4.77 10.47
CA THR A 366 37.16 -3.80 9.53
C THR A 366 37.18 -2.40 10.14
N VAL A 367 38.30 -1.70 10.00
CA VAL A 367 38.37 -0.28 10.33
C VAL A 367 37.94 0.52 9.13
N VAL A 368 36.97 1.42 9.33
CA VAL A 368 36.34 2.21 8.27
C VAL A 368 36.46 3.70 8.55
N GLU A 369 36.28 4.51 7.53
CA GLU A 369 36.25 5.96 7.67
C GLU A 369 35.05 6.40 8.51
N ASN A 370 35.28 7.37 9.42
CA ASN A 370 34.19 7.90 10.29
C ASN A 370 33.41 9.01 9.58
N GLN A 371 32.79 8.68 8.43
CA GLN A 371 31.96 9.59 7.67
C GLN A 371 30.67 8.87 7.24
N GLY A 372 29.50 9.50 7.44
CA GLY A 372 28.20 8.90 7.16
C GLY A 372 27.64 8.02 8.29
N ARG A 373 28.31 7.96 9.45
CA ARG A 373 27.89 7.18 10.64
C ARG A 373 27.65 5.71 10.31
N ASP A 374 26.61 5.12 10.92
CA ASP A 374 26.17 3.73 10.69
C ASP A 374 25.76 3.47 9.24
N VAL A 375 25.10 4.42 8.58
CA VAL A 375 24.65 4.30 7.18
C VAL A 375 25.83 4.31 6.21
N GLY A 376 26.82 5.20 6.42
CA GLY A 376 28.06 5.21 5.62
C GLY A 376 28.84 3.91 5.77
N ALA A 377 29.11 3.48 7.01
CA ALA A 377 29.76 2.22 7.29
C ALA A 377 29.01 1.01 6.70
N PHE A 378 27.67 1.03 6.73
CA PHE A 378 26.86 -0.02 6.13
C PHE A 378 27.01 -0.07 4.62
N LEU A 379 26.78 1.04 3.93
CA LEU A 379 26.70 1.05 2.46
C LEU A 379 28.08 1.00 1.77
N CYS A 380 29.10 1.69 2.34
CA CYS A 380 30.42 1.73 1.74
C CYS A 380 31.24 0.46 2.01
N ASP A 381 31.15 -0.09 3.23
CA ASP A 381 32.09 -1.10 3.68
C ASP A 381 31.48 -2.48 3.91
N LEU A 382 30.27 -2.55 4.48
CA LEU A 382 29.64 -3.82 4.83
C LEU A 382 28.79 -4.38 3.68
N ALA A 383 27.98 -3.58 3.02
CA ALA A 383 27.08 -4.01 1.96
C ALA A 383 27.78 -4.81 0.82
N PRO A 384 28.97 -4.43 0.34
CA PRO A 384 29.68 -5.21 -0.67
C PRO A 384 29.97 -6.65 -0.25
N GLN A 385 30.14 -6.91 1.05
CA GLN A 385 30.43 -8.24 1.59
C GLN A 385 29.14 -9.09 1.76
N LEU A 386 27.95 -8.45 1.73
CA LEU A 386 26.68 -9.11 2.00
C LEU A 386 25.94 -9.58 0.74
N ARG A 387 26.34 -9.15 -0.45
CA ARG A 387 25.60 -9.37 -1.72
C ARG A 387 25.31 -10.83 -2.04
N ASP A 388 26.20 -11.74 -1.65
CA ASP A 388 26.09 -13.17 -1.91
C ASP A 388 25.37 -13.96 -0.79
N TYR A 389 24.88 -13.28 0.24
CA TYR A 389 24.12 -13.91 1.32
C TYR A 389 22.64 -14.04 0.96
N ASP A 390 21.98 -15.05 1.54
CA ASP A 390 20.55 -15.22 1.39
C ASP A 390 19.78 -14.25 2.30
N TYR A 391 20.26 -14.14 3.56
CA TYR A 391 19.66 -13.30 4.60
C TYR A 391 20.73 -12.55 5.36
N ALA A 392 20.46 -11.30 5.63
CA ALA A 392 21.34 -10.47 6.44
C ALA A 392 20.55 -9.65 7.48
N CYS A 393 21.18 -9.41 8.62
CA CYS A 393 20.71 -8.48 9.62
C CYS A 393 21.74 -7.35 9.76
N PHE A 394 21.29 -6.10 9.76
CA PHE A 394 22.12 -4.96 10.11
C PHE A 394 21.75 -4.43 11.49
N MET A 395 22.75 -4.24 12.34
CA MET A 395 22.63 -3.67 13.68
C MET A 395 23.77 -2.69 13.95
N HIS A 396 23.59 -1.77 14.86
CA HIS A 396 24.67 -0.90 15.34
C HIS A 396 24.47 -0.55 16.81
N ASP A 397 25.55 -0.15 17.48
CA ASP A 397 25.46 0.40 18.81
C ASP A 397 24.88 1.81 18.77
N LYS A 398 23.84 2.09 19.58
CA LYS A 398 23.13 3.34 19.56
C LYS A 398 23.04 3.99 20.93
N LYS A 399 23.63 5.18 21.05
CA LYS A 399 23.43 6.06 22.20
C LYS A 399 22.66 7.31 21.82
N ALA A 400 21.49 7.48 22.39
CA ALA A 400 20.69 8.70 22.20
C ALA A 400 21.14 9.79 23.20
N ILE A 401 22.38 10.22 23.14
CA ILE A 401 22.99 11.20 24.05
C ILE A 401 22.25 12.54 24.01
N GLN A 402 21.63 12.86 22.89
CA GLN A 402 20.97 14.13 22.63
C GLN A 402 19.48 14.15 23.06
N THR A 403 18.88 13.01 23.35
CA THR A 403 17.47 12.91 23.69
C THR A 403 17.25 13.15 25.19
N ARG A 404 16.30 14.02 25.51
CA ARG A 404 15.94 14.32 26.92
C ARG A 404 14.45 14.09 27.12
N PRO A 405 14.01 13.37 28.18
CA PRO A 405 14.86 12.57 29.08
C PRO A 405 15.53 11.40 28.33
N GLY A 406 16.68 10.93 28.83
CA GLY A 406 17.45 9.84 28.22
C GLY A 406 16.68 8.52 28.04
N SER A 407 15.65 8.28 28.84
CA SER A 407 14.74 7.13 28.71
C SER A 407 14.03 7.06 27.35
N VAL A 408 13.74 8.19 26.71
CA VAL A 408 13.11 8.21 25.37
C VAL A 408 14.02 7.57 24.34
N GLY A 409 15.31 7.92 24.35
CA GLY A 409 16.29 7.30 23.45
C GLY A 409 16.59 5.84 23.79
N ALA A 410 16.68 5.51 25.07
CA ALA A 410 16.85 4.12 25.52
C ALA A 410 15.68 3.22 25.10
N SER A 411 14.45 3.72 25.23
CA SER A 411 13.25 3.01 24.77
C SER A 411 13.21 2.84 23.25
N PHE A 412 13.75 3.79 22.49
CA PHE A 412 13.89 3.59 21.04
C PHE A 412 14.85 2.43 20.72
N GLY A 413 16.02 2.40 21.34
CA GLY A 413 16.96 1.26 21.21
C GLY A 413 16.31 -0.08 21.61
N TYR A 414 15.54 -0.08 22.69
CA TYR A 414 14.77 -1.26 23.11
C TYR A 414 13.79 -1.72 22.02
N VAL A 415 13.01 -0.81 21.44
CA VAL A 415 12.05 -1.14 20.36
C VAL A 415 12.78 -1.82 19.18
N CYS A 416 13.91 -1.29 18.75
CA CYS A 416 14.70 -1.88 17.67
C CYS A 416 15.19 -3.29 18.03
N ASN A 417 15.91 -3.43 19.14
CA ASN A 417 16.62 -4.67 19.48
C ASN A 417 15.67 -5.78 19.94
N GLU A 418 14.59 -5.47 20.68
CA GLU A 418 13.59 -6.43 21.13
C GLU A 418 12.87 -7.09 19.94
N ASN A 419 12.62 -6.33 18.89
CA ASN A 419 11.83 -6.80 17.75
C ASN A 419 12.70 -7.42 16.63
N VAL A 420 13.97 -7.08 16.54
CA VAL A 420 14.88 -7.63 15.53
C VAL A 420 15.62 -8.85 16.05
N CYS A 421 16.02 -8.86 17.32
CA CYS A 421 16.89 -9.88 17.88
C CYS A 421 16.61 -10.15 19.37
N LYS A 422 15.42 -10.63 19.72
CA LYS A 422 15.04 -10.92 21.11
C LYS A 422 15.87 -12.04 21.74
N ASN A 423 15.89 -13.22 21.10
CA ASN A 423 16.64 -14.41 21.51
C ASN A 423 16.95 -15.29 20.29
N ALA A 424 17.66 -16.40 20.48
CA ALA A 424 18.07 -17.30 19.40
C ALA A 424 16.87 -17.91 18.63
N ALA A 425 15.81 -18.32 19.34
CA ALA A 425 14.60 -18.84 18.70
C ALA A 425 13.90 -17.78 17.85
N HIS A 426 13.86 -16.53 18.31
CA HIS A 426 13.34 -15.41 17.54
C HIS A 426 14.11 -15.21 16.23
N VAL A 427 15.45 -15.25 16.27
CA VAL A 427 16.30 -15.13 15.09
C VAL A 427 15.99 -16.23 14.07
N LEU A 428 15.88 -17.49 14.52
CA LEU A 428 15.53 -18.61 13.65
C LEU A 428 14.12 -18.47 13.05
N ASN A 429 13.15 -18.06 13.85
CA ASN A 429 11.77 -17.84 13.36
C ASN A 429 11.72 -16.68 12.34
N VAL A 430 12.50 -15.61 12.52
CA VAL A 430 12.62 -14.54 11.51
C VAL A 430 13.14 -15.09 10.18
N LEU A 431 14.17 -15.93 10.22
CA LEU A 431 14.68 -16.57 9.01
C LEU A 431 13.64 -17.48 8.35
N CYS A 432 12.84 -18.20 9.16
CA CYS A 432 11.72 -18.99 8.64
C CYS A 432 10.63 -18.15 7.95
N GLU A 433 10.36 -16.92 8.42
CA GLU A 433 9.43 -16.02 7.73
C GLU A 433 9.93 -15.64 6.33
N PHE A 434 11.21 -15.36 6.18
CA PHE A 434 11.80 -15.14 4.85
C PHE A 434 11.70 -16.38 3.96
N GLU A 435 11.93 -17.57 4.51
CA GLU A 435 11.87 -18.81 3.71
C GLU A 435 10.46 -19.12 3.21
N LYS A 436 9.44 -18.87 4.05
CA LYS A 436 8.03 -19.08 3.71
C LYS A 436 7.51 -18.09 2.66
N ASP A 437 8.07 -16.88 2.62
CA ASP A 437 7.56 -15.80 1.78
C ASP A 437 8.64 -15.27 0.83
N PRO A 438 8.61 -15.68 -0.46
CA PRO A 438 9.62 -15.28 -1.43
C PRO A 438 9.61 -13.79 -1.79
N TYR A 439 8.51 -13.09 -1.53
CA TYR A 439 8.38 -11.65 -1.79
C TYR A 439 8.78 -10.77 -0.60
N LEU A 440 8.97 -11.36 0.57
CA LEU A 440 9.44 -10.63 1.74
C LEU A 440 10.90 -10.21 1.55
N GLY A 441 11.16 -8.91 1.41
CA GLY A 441 12.50 -8.36 1.19
C GLY A 441 13.14 -7.78 2.43
N ILE A 442 12.34 -7.13 3.28
CA ILE A 442 12.80 -6.41 4.47
C ILE A 442 11.85 -6.68 5.64
N LEU A 443 12.42 -6.88 6.83
CA LEU A 443 11.70 -6.87 8.11
C LEU A 443 12.25 -5.75 8.99
N CYS A 444 11.41 -4.74 9.23
CA CYS A 444 11.72 -3.59 10.07
C CYS A 444 11.13 -3.76 11.46
N PRO A 445 11.78 -3.30 12.54
CA PRO A 445 11.09 -3.10 13.81
C PRO A 445 9.96 -2.08 13.63
N PRO A 446 8.93 -2.08 14.49
CA PRO A 446 7.94 -1.02 14.46
C PRO A 446 8.62 0.33 14.75
N TYR A 447 8.14 1.38 14.11
CA TYR A 447 8.64 2.73 14.40
C TYR A 447 8.29 3.12 15.84
N PRO A 448 9.15 3.89 16.53
CA PRO A 448 8.84 4.36 17.87
C PRO A 448 7.67 5.35 17.83
N THR A 449 6.80 5.28 18.84
CA THR A 449 5.60 6.14 18.94
C THR A 449 5.54 6.94 20.25
N HIS A 450 6.49 6.71 21.17
CA HIS A 450 6.50 7.33 22.48
C HIS A 450 7.22 8.68 22.51
N GLY A 451 6.81 9.56 23.40
CA GLY A 451 7.42 10.88 23.60
C GLY A 451 7.42 11.72 22.32
N LEU A 452 8.58 12.22 21.94
CA LEU A 452 8.75 13.04 20.73
C LEU A 452 8.50 12.29 19.41
N TYR A 453 8.48 10.96 19.45
CA TYR A 453 8.22 10.12 18.28
C TYR A 453 6.72 9.89 18.00
N PHE A 454 5.82 10.46 18.80
CA PHE A 454 4.37 10.30 18.65
C PHE A 454 3.88 10.57 17.21
N MET A 455 4.45 11.57 16.55
CA MET A 455 4.06 11.94 15.18
C MET A 455 4.43 10.91 14.11
N ASN A 456 5.25 9.90 14.44
CA ASN A 456 5.55 8.81 13.51
C ASN A 456 4.31 7.96 13.17
N MET A 457 3.26 8.00 13.97
CA MET A 457 1.98 7.33 13.69
C MET A 457 1.24 7.89 12.48
N CYS A 458 1.65 9.05 11.99
CA CYS A 458 1.10 9.71 10.80
C CYS A 458 2.25 10.13 9.87
N SER A 459 1.96 10.95 8.87
CA SER A 459 2.97 11.46 7.90
C SER A 459 4.19 12.15 8.55
N GLY A 460 4.14 12.44 9.84
CA GLY A 460 5.28 12.98 10.61
C GLY A 460 6.52 12.10 10.63
N GLY A 461 6.40 10.80 10.30
CA GLY A 461 7.54 9.89 10.12
C GLY A 461 8.52 10.31 9.02
N TRP A 462 8.11 11.12 8.05
CA TRP A 462 8.99 11.73 7.07
C TRP A 462 9.92 12.80 7.67
N GLY A 463 9.43 13.60 8.63
CA GLY A 463 10.15 14.80 9.08
C GLY A 463 10.49 15.70 7.89
N PRO A 464 11.72 16.23 7.80
CA PRO A 464 12.18 17.04 6.68
C PRO A 464 12.69 16.21 5.48
N ASN A 465 12.55 14.87 5.49
CA ASN A 465 13.28 13.99 4.58
C ASN A 465 12.51 13.59 3.31
N PHE A 466 11.22 13.93 3.18
CA PHE A 466 10.40 13.49 2.04
C PHE A 466 11.00 13.92 0.69
N GLU A 467 11.33 15.20 0.52
CA GLU A 467 11.89 15.70 -0.73
C GLU A 467 13.31 15.16 -0.99
N ASN A 468 14.12 15.00 0.06
CA ASN A 468 15.45 14.38 -0.05
C ASN A 468 15.35 12.93 -0.49
N THR A 469 14.37 12.17 0.04
CA THR A 469 14.12 10.78 -0.36
C THR A 469 13.64 10.69 -1.80
N LYS A 470 12.73 11.54 -2.23
CA LYS A 470 12.29 11.60 -3.64
C LYS A 470 13.43 11.90 -4.60
N LYS A 471 14.30 12.85 -4.22
CA LYS A 471 15.49 13.15 -5.01
C LYS A 471 16.40 11.93 -5.12
N LEU A 472 16.68 11.28 -3.99
CA LEU A 472 17.51 10.07 -3.95
C LEU A 472 16.88 8.92 -4.77
N MET A 473 15.56 8.70 -4.70
CA MET A 473 14.87 7.72 -5.55
C MET A 473 15.12 8.00 -7.04
N LYS A 474 15.00 9.27 -7.44
CA LYS A 474 15.25 9.67 -8.83
C LYS A 474 16.71 9.43 -9.24
N ASP A 475 17.65 9.80 -8.39
CA ASP A 475 19.09 9.67 -8.65
C ASP A 475 19.50 8.18 -8.78
N LEU A 476 18.82 7.30 -8.05
CA LEU A 476 19.02 5.83 -8.09
C LEU A 476 18.14 5.12 -9.14
N GLY A 477 17.29 5.83 -9.88
CA GLY A 477 16.38 5.24 -10.87
C GLY A 477 15.26 4.37 -10.26
N ILE A 478 14.88 4.62 -9.01
CA ILE A 478 13.84 3.86 -8.30
C ILE A 478 12.47 4.44 -8.67
N ASP A 479 11.67 3.64 -9.38
CA ASP A 479 10.29 3.95 -9.73
C ASP A 479 9.34 3.13 -8.83
N ALA A 480 8.97 3.70 -7.69
CA ALA A 480 8.02 3.12 -6.75
C ALA A 480 7.03 4.18 -6.26
N PRO A 481 5.77 3.80 -5.96
CA PRO A 481 4.79 4.74 -5.42
C PRO A 481 5.24 5.33 -4.09
N VAL A 482 5.41 6.64 -4.02
CA VAL A 482 5.79 7.37 -2.81
C VAL A 482 4.80 8.50 -2.54
N SER A 483 4.44 8.70 -1.27
CA SER A 483 3.51 9.74 -0.82
C SER A 483 4.00 10.40 0.46
N GLY A 484 3.98 11.73 0.52
CA GLY A 484 4.29 12.48 1.74
C GLY A 484 3.19 12.38 2.81
N GLU A 485 2.01 11.88 2.45
CA GLU A 485 0.89 11.70 3.37
C GLU A 485 0.89 10.32 4.07
N LYS A 486 1.70 9.37 3.57
CA LYS A 486 1.81 8.01 4.10
C LYS A 486 3.20 7.78 4.68
N SER A 487 3.27 7.35 5.93
CA SER A 487 4.56 7.01 6.56
C SER A 487 5.21 5.81 5.85
N PRO A 488 6.52 5.86 5.57
CA PRO A 488 7.23 4.72 5.01
C PRO A 488 7.35 3.59 6.03
N ILE A 489 7.28 2.34 5.58
CA ILE A 489 7.62 1.15 6.39
C ILE A 489 9.14 1.00 6.36
N ALA A 490 9.82 1.83 7.12
CA ALA A 490 11.27 1.96 7.07
C ALA A 490 11.94 1.53 8.40
N PRO A 491 13.19 1.07 8.37
CA PRO A 491 13.93 0.71 9.57
C PRO A 491 14.47 1.94 10.29
N TYR A 492 13.61 2.67 10.96
CA TYR A 492 14.00 3.82 11.79
C TYR A 492 15.06 3.39 12.82
N GLY A 493 16.22 4.04 12.75
CA GLY A 493 17.37 3.68 13.56
C GLY A 493 18.25 2.62 12.94
N SER A 494 18.07 2.30 11.65
CA SER A 494 18.96 1.44 10.84
C SER A 494 19.23 0.06 11.44
N VAL A 495 18.24 -0.57 12.09
CA VAL A 495 18.35 -1.93 12.64
C VAL A 495 17.28 -2.78 12.02
N PHE A 496 17.63 -3.77 11.18
CA PHE A 496 16.65 -4.51 10.39
C PHE A 496 17.21 -5.79 9.75
N TRP A 497 16.30 -6.67 9.33
CA TRP A 497 16.58 -7.83 8.51
C TRP A 497 16.27 -7.58 7.06
N PHE A 498 17.04 -8.19 6.15
CA PHE A 498 16.80 -8.04 4.72
C PHE A 498 17.36 -9.21 3.90
N ARG A 499 16.78 -9.39 2.70
CA ARG A 499 17.46 -10.10 1.62
C ARG A 499 18.41 -9.14 0.93
N PRO A 500 19.72 -9.43 0.78
CA PRO A 500 20.62 -8.57 0.02
C PRO A 500 20.11 -8.24 -1.38
N LYS A 501 19.50 -9.21 -2.07
CA LYS A 501 18.87 -8.98 -3.39
C LYS A 501 17.78 -7.92 -3.39
N ALA A 502 17.06 -7.75 -2.28
CA ALA A 502 16.05 -6.71 -2.17
C ALA A 502 16.63 -5.30 -2.07
N LEU A 503 17.91 -5.18 -1.67
CA LEU A 503 18.63 -3.92 -1.59
C LEU A 503 19.65 -3.73 -2.72
N GLU A 504 19.70 -4.64 -3.68
CA GLU A 504 20.65 -4.59 -4.79
C GLU A 504 20.64 -3.26 -5.56
N PRO A 505 19.48 -2.60 -5.85
CA PRO A 505 19.49 -1.30 -6.50
C PRO A 505 20.24 -0.22 -5.70
N LEU A 506 20.23 -0.31 -4.37
CA LEU A 506 20.98 0.60 -3.49
C LEU A 506 22.45 0.22 -3.41
N PHE A 507 22.76 -1.08 -3.33
CA PHE A 507 24.14 -1.60 -3.24
C PHE A 507 24.91 -1.40 -4.55
N ALA A 508 24.23 -1.51 -5.68
CA ALA A 508 24.83 -1.33 -7.01
C ALA A 508 25.28 0.13 -7.29
N HIS A 509 24.81 1.10 -6.50
CA HIS A 509 25.23 2.50 -6.63
C HIS A 509 26.75 2.67 -6.38
N GLY A 510 27.34 1.83 -5.54
CA GLY A 510 28.78 1.88 -5.25
C GLY A 510 29.16 3.08 -4.37
N TRP A 511 28.47 3.24 -3.28
CA TRP A 511 28.62 4.31 -2.30
C TRP A 511 30.09 4.50 -1.85
N GLN A 512 30.47 5.78 -1.69
CA GLN A 512 31.74 6.19 -1.14
C GLN A 512 31.50 7.07 0.09
N HIS A 513 32.46 7.10 1.03
CA HIS A 513 32.34 7.98 2.21
C HIS A 513 32.18 9.45 1.84
N SER A 514 32.77 9.89 0.73
CA SER A 514 32.62 11.25 0.19
C SER A 514 31.19 11.62 -0.23
N ASP A 515 30.28 10.64 -0.42
CA ASP A 515 28.87 10.91 -0.73
C ASP A 515 28.10 11.39 0.51
N PHE A 516 28.67 11.23 1.68
CA PHE A 516 28.11 11.68 2.94
C PHE A 516 28.74 13.00 3.37
N PRO A 517 27.96 13.94 3.95
CA PRO A 517 28.53 15.18 4.46
C PRO A 517 29.47 14.92 5.66
N PRO A 518 30.48 15.79 5.87
CA PRO A 518 31.40 15.65 7.00
C PRO A 518 30.73 15.90 8.35
N GLU A 519 31.27 15.31 9.42
CA GLU A 519 30.84 15.60 10.79
C GLU A 519 31.25 17.03 11.23
N PRO A 520 30.47 17.71 12.09
CA PRO A 520 29.25 17.21 12.75
C PRO A 520 28.02 17.33 11.86
N LEU A 521 27.23 16.24 11.81
CA LEU A 521 26.00 16.21 11.04
C LEU A 521 24.82 16.87 11.79
N PRO A 522 23.86 17.49 11.07
CA PRO A 522 22.56 17.86 11.62
C PRO A 522 21.84 16.64 12.25
N GLN A 523 20.91 16.91 13.15
CA GLN A 523 20.13 15.86 13.80
C GLN A 523 19.20 15.13 12.83
N ASP A 524 18.71 15.82 11.79
CA ASP A 524 17.81 15.28 10.77
C ASP A 524 18.01 16.01 9.42
N GLY A 525 17.39 15.53 8.35
CA GLY A 525 17.43 16.17 7.03
C GLY A 525 18.68 15.86 6.20
N THR A 526 19.52 14.90 6.60
CA THR A 526 20.72 14.50 5.85
C THR A 526 20.42 13.36 4.87
N ILE A 527 21.38 13.06 3.98
CA ILE A 527 21.32 11.92 3.07
C ILE A 527 21.15 10.60 3.83
N SER A 528 21.79 10.43 5.00
CA SER A 528 21.65 9.23 5.84
C SER A 528 20.20 9.02 6.29
N HIS A 529 19.47 10.09 6.61
CA HIS A 529 18.04 10.01 6.97
C HIS A 529 17.16 9.73 5.75
N ALA A 530 17.51 10.22 4.57
CA ALA A 530 16.84 9.87 3.32
C ALA A 530 17.05 8.39 2.97
N ILE A 531 18.27 7.87 3.18
CA ILE A 531 18.61 6.46 2.99
C ILE A 531 17.82 5.58 3.96
N GLU A 532 17.71 5.96 5.23
CA GLU A 532 16.89 5.23 6.21
C GLU A 532 15.43 5.05 5.72
N ARG A 533 14.90 6.03 5.01
CA ARG A 533 13.50 6.02 4.53
C ARG A 533 13.31 5.44 3.13
N ILE A 534 14.39 5.27 2.35
CA ILE A 534 14.29 4.76 0.99
C ILE A 534 14.24 3.23 0.92
N TYR A 535 14.76 2.51 1.91
CA TYR A 535 14.86 1.05 1.91
C TYR A 535 13.59 0.31 1.43
N PRO A 536 12.37 0.66 1.88
CA PRO A 536 11.16 -0.01 1.42
C PRO A 536 10.92 0.16 -0.08
N PHE A 537 11.24 1.32 -0.64
CA PHE A 537 11.05 1.63 -2.07
C PHE A 537 12.13 0.97 -2.93
N VAL A 538 13.34 0.81 -2.38
CA VAL A 538 14.42 0.01 -3.01
C VAL A 538 13.98 -1.45 -3.12
N ALA A 539 13.51 -2.03 -2.02
CA ALA A 539 13.02 -3.41 -2.04
C ALA A 539 11.85 -3.58 -3.02
N GLN A 540 10.95 -2.62 -3.07
CA GLN A 540 9.81 -2.62 -3.98
C GLN A 540 10.26 -2.57 -5.45
N SER A 541 11.23 -1.73 -5.80
CA SER A 541 11.78 -1.69 -7.16
C SER A 541 12.52 -2.97 -7.56
N ALA A 542 13.01 -3.74 -6.59
CA ALA A 542 13.63 -5.04 -6.78
C ALA A 542 12.61 -6.21 -6.76
N GLY A 543 11.30 -5.92 -6.68
CA GLY A 543 10.23 -6.93 -6.68
C GLY A 543 9.94 -7.56 -5.32
N TYR A 544 10.33 -6.90 -4.22
CA TYR A 544 10.09 -7.35 -2.86
C TYR A 544 9.24 -6.35 -2.08
N TYR A 545 8.71 -6.77 -0.94
CA TYR A 545 7.98 -5.88 -0.05
C TYR A 545 8.61 -5.79 1.34
N PRO A 546 8.44 -4.66 2.04
CA PRO A 546 8.81 -4.50 3.43
C PRO A 546 7.68 -4.94 4.36
N ALA A 547 8.00 -5.54 5.50
CA ALA A 547 7.05 -5.81 6.57
C ALA A 547 7.60 -5.39 7.94
N VAL A 548 6.71 -5.32 8.92
CA VAL A 548 7.07 -5.04 10.31
C VAL A 548 7.25 -6.36 11.06
N VAL A 549 8.31 -6.46 11.87
CA VAL A 549 8.56 -7.59 12.77
C VAL A 549 8.39 -7.16 14.21
N MET A 550 7.64 -7.94 14.98
CA MET A 550 7.47 -7.73 16.42
C MET A 550 7.71 -9.03 17.19
N SER A 551 8.39 -8.93 18.33
CA SER A 551 8.36 -10.03 19.28
C SER A 551 6.96 -10.14 19.88
N LYS A 552 6.49 -11.35 20.21
CA LYS A 552 5.16 -11.57 20.80
C LYS A 552 4.93 -10.71 22.03
N SER A 553 5.92 -10.58 22.91
CA SER A 553 5.81 -9.75 24.12
C SER A 553 5.65 -8.26 23.79
N TYR A 554 6.40 -7.77 22.79
CA TYR A 554 6.28 -6.37 22.37
C TYR A 554 4.96 -6.11 21.64
N ALA A 555 4.47 -7.04 20.84
CA ALA A 555 3.21 -6.91 20.12
C ALA A 555 2.03 -6.67 21.07
N VAL A 556 1.99 -7.35 22.22
CA VAL A 556 0.97 -7.10 23.27
C VAL A 556 1.08 -5.68 23.81
N THR A 557 2.29 -5.25 24.23
CA THR A 557 2.53 -3.88 24.72
C THR A 557 2.18 -2.83 23.66
N HIS A 558 2.53 -3.09 22.41
CA HIS A 558 2.24 -2.20 21.29
C HIS A 558 0.74 -2.05 21.05
N ASN A 559 -0.02 -3.17 21.06
CA ASN A 559 -1.48 -3.13 20.93
C ASN A 559 -2.13 -2.26 22.03
N ASP A 560 -1.75 -2.47 23.29
CA ASP A 560 -2.29 -1.69 24.42
C ASP A 560 -1.92 -0.19 24.30
N THR A 561 -0.71 0.10 23.85
CA THR A 561 -0.25 1.47 23.59
C THR A 561 -1.07 2.12 22.47
N MET A 562 -1.31 1.41 21.36
CA MET A 562 -2.15 1.94 20.27
C MET A 562 -3.59 2.17 20.71
N GLN A 563 -4.16 1.27 21.51
CA GLN A 563 -5.49 1.47 22.09
C GLN A 563 -5.54 2.70 23.01
N ALA A 564 -4.51 2.92 23.82
CA ALA A 564 -4.44 4.10 24.69
C ALA A 564 -4.35 5.40 23.86
N TYR A 565 -3.54 5.44 22.80
CA TYR A 565 -3.45 6.58 21.90
C TYR A 565 -4.77 6.82 21.15
N ALA A 566 -5.34 5.77 20.55
CA ALA A 566 -6.61 5.86 19.85
C ALA A 566 -7.72 6.39 20.78
N GLY A 567 -7.86 5.82 21.98
CA GLY A 567 -8.84 6.28 22.98
C GLY A 567 -8.62 7.73 23.43
N GLY A 568 -7.36 8.14 23.57
CA GLY A 568 -6.99 9.51 23.92
C GLY A 568 -7.37 10.54 22.86
N VAL A 569 -7.32 10.18 21.56
CA VAL A 569 -7.66 11.06 20.44
C VAL A 569 -9.13 10.95 20.06
N ILE A 570 -9.68 9.75 19.91
CA ILE A 570 -11.05 9.52 19.45
C ILE A 570 -12.07 10.03 20.47
N ARG A 571 -11.84 9.85 21.76
CA ARG A 571 -12.79 10.28 22.82
C ARG A 571 -13.11 11.77 22.79
N PRO A 572 -12.13 12.70 22.70
CA PRO A 572 -12.41 14.12 22.51
C PRO A 572 -13.13 14.41 21.18
N LEU A 573 -12.72 13.78 20.07
CA LEU A 573 -13.33 13.97 18.75
C LEU A 573 -14.80 13.54 18.76
N ALA A 574 -15.11 12.36 19.28
CA ALA A 574 -16.47 11.86 19.37
C ALA A 574 -17.39 12.79 20.20
N ARG A 575 -16.87 13.38 21.28
CA ARG A 575 -17.63 14.34 22.11
C ARG A 575 -17.87 15.67 21.39
N VAL A 576 -16.92 16.16 20.59
CA VAL A 576 -17.02 17.45 19.91
C VAL A 576 -17.93 17.36 18.69
N PHE A 577 -17.91 16.25 17.96
CA PHE A 577 -18.59 16.10 16.68
C PHE A 577 -19.82 15.18 16.73
N ASP A 578 -20.13 14.62 17.89
CA ASP A 578 -21.24 13.66 18.08
C ASP A 578 -21.20 12.51 17.07
N CYS A 579 -19.99 11.99 16.84
CA CYS A 579 -19.75 10.94 15.85
C CYS A 579 -19.83 9.56 16.49
N THR A 580 -20.53 8.64 15.82
CA THR A 580 -20.70 7.24 16.26
C THR A 580 -19.90 6.25 15.41
N THR A 581 -19.30 6.69 14.31
CA THR A 581 -18.51 5.87 13.40
C THR A 581 -17.12 6.47 13.18
N PHE A 582 -16.16 5.64 12.80
CA PHE A 582 -14.81 6.07 12.44
C PHE A 582 -14.84 7.08 11.29
N TYR A 583 -15.56 6.77 10.22
CA TYR A 583 -15.70 7.65 9.05
C TYR A 583 -16.34 9.00 9.38
N GLY A 584 -17.35 9.00 10.26
CA GLY A 584 -17.95 10.24 10.75
C GLY A 584 -16.96 11.10 11.52
N ALA A 585 -16.13 10.48 12.37
CA ALA A 585 -15.09 11.17 13.15
C ALA A 585 -13.98 11.71 12.25
N GLU A 586 -13.51 10.92 11.29
CA GLU A 586 -12.47 11.27 10.34
C GLU A 586 -12.90 12.44 9.43
N ASN A 587 -14.08 12.34 8.81
CA ASN A 587 -14.61 13.41 7.95
C ASN A 587 -14.85 14.70 8.73
N SER A 588 -15.34 14.60 9.96
CA SER A 588 -15.57 15.77 10.81
C SER A 588 -14.26 16.42 11.23
N ALA A 589 -13.25 15.62 11.60
CA ALA A 589 -11.92 16.12 11.94
C ALA A 589 -11.21 16.73 10.73
N THR A 590 -11.28 16.06 9.58
CA THR A 590 -10.71 16.56 8.31
C THR A 590 -11.40 17.83 7.85
N GLY A 591 -12.73 17.88 7.89
CA GLY A 591 -13.51 19.08 7.57
C GLY A 591 -13.21 20.25 8.50
N PHE A 592 -13.01 19.99 9.80
CA PHE A 592 -12.58 21.00 10.76
C PHE A 592 -11.16 21.49 10.48
N ALA A 593 -10.22 20.57 10.24
CA ALA A 593 -8.85 20.91 9.90
C ALA A 593 -8.77 21.70 8.59
N TYR A 594 -9.53 21.31 7.56
CA TYR A 594 -9.62 22.01 6.29
C TYR A 594 -10.18 23.44 6.45
N LYS A 595 -11.29 23.59 7.19
CA LYS A 595 -11.85 24.92 7.48
C LYS A 595 -10.86 25.78 8.27
N LYS A 596 -10.18 25.19 9.24
CA LYS A 596 -9.14 25.89 10.02
C LYS A 596 -7.94 26.24 9.16
N HIS A 597 -7.49 25.35 8.28
CA HIS A 597 -6.41 25.59 7.34
C HIS A 597 -6.80 26.68 6.32
N HIS A 598 -8.00 26.67 5.78
CA HIS A 598 -8.49 27.71 4.86
C HIS A 598 -8.67 29.07 5.55
N LEU A 599 -9.15 29.08 6.78
CA LEU A 599 -9.20 30.31 7.59
C LEU A 599 -7.79 30.89 7.89
N PHE A 600 -6.76 30.04 7.90
CA PHE A 600 -5.39 30.40 8.24
C PHE A 600 -4.36 30.18 7.11
N SER A 601 -4.75 29.63 5.96
CA SER A 601 -3.84 29.28 4.85
C SER A 601 -3.26 30.49 4.11
N HIS A 602 -3.84 31.68 4.27
CA HIS A 602 -3.17 32.93 3.89
C HIS A 602 -1.96 33.24 4.78
N TYR A 603 -1.76 32.45 5.86
CA TYR A 603 -0.71 32.62 6.84
C TYR A 603 -0.02 31.27 7.05
N GLY A 604 0.98 30.95 6.21
CA GLY A 604 1.74 29.69 6.30
C GLY A 604 2.25 29.43 7.74
N PRO A 605 2.33 28.15 8.15
CA PRO A 605 2.58 27.75 9.53
C PRO A 605 3.95 28.14 10.11
N TYR A 606 4.85 28.72 9.32
CA TYR A 606 6.26 28.94 9.68
C TYR A 606 6.77 30.40 9.54
N SER A 607 5.90 31.40 9.49
CA SER A 607 6.40 32.80 9.54
C SER A 607 5.85 33.51 10.77
N ASP A 608 6.72 33.78 11.75
CA ASP A 608 6.40 34.58 12.95
C ASP A 608 5.87 35.98 12.60
N SER A 609 6.28 36.53 11.45
CA SER A 609 5.75 37.80 10.94
C SER A 609 4.25 37.70 10.60
N LYS A 610 3.78 36.62 10.03
CA LYS A 610 2.37 36.40 9.66
C LYS A 610 1.47 36.14 10.87
N ARG A 611 1.97 35.39 11.87
CA ARG A 611 1.27 35.22 13.16
C ARG A 611 1.08 36.56 13.89
N ARG A 612 2.10 37.41 13.86
CA ARG A 612 2.06 38.74 14.45
C ARG A 612 1.04 39.63 13.74
N HIS A 613 1.00 39.61 12.40
CA HIS A 613 0.01 40.36 11.60
C HIS A 613 -1.43 39.87 11.84
N ALA A 614 -1.68 38.58 11.90
CA ALA A 614 -3.01 38.02 12.21
C ALA A 614 -3.47 38.41 13.63
N ARG A 615 -2.56 38.33 14.61
CA ARG A 615 -2.85 38.74 15.99
C ARG A 615 -3.17 40.24 16.08
N ASN A 616 -2.40 41.07 15.39
CA ASN A 616 -2.62 42.53 15.34
C ASN A 616 -3.93 42.85 14.62
N TRP A 617 -4.20 42.22 13.48
CA TRP A 617 -5.45 42.41 12.75
C TRP A 617 -6.68 42.01 13.59
N LEU A 618 -6.65 40.86 14.29
CA LEU A 618 -7.72 40.46 15.19
C LEU A 618 -7.92 41.43 16.34
N ARG A 619 -6.82 41.95 16.93
CA ARG A 619 -6.88 42.97 18.00
C ARG A 619 -7.50 44.26 17.52
N ASP A 620 -7.15 44.69 16.31
CA ASP A 620 -7.48 46.03 15.77
C ASP A 620 -8.87 46.05 15.10
N ASN A 621 -9.44 44.87 14.71
CA ASN A 621 -10.70 44.77 13.98
C ASN A 621 -11.84 44.07 14.76
N LEU A 622 -11.60 43.58 15.97
CA LEU A 622 -12.66 43.02 16.80
C LEU A 622 -13.17 44.03 17.82
N PRO A 623 -14.47 43.99 18.17
CA PRO A 623 -15.03 44.82 19.24
C PRO A 623 -14.24 44.70 20.53
N ALA A 624 -14.14 45.76 21.29
CA ALA A 624 -13.42 45.82 22.55
C ALA A 624 -13.91 44.69 23.52
N GLY A 625 -13.03 43.82 23.94
CA GLY A 625 -13.34 42.64 24.77
C GLY A 625 -13.42 41.31 24.02
N SER A 626 -13.81 41.25 22.74
CA SER A 626 -13.93 40.00 21.97
C SER A 626 -12.58 39.34 21.74
N TYR A 627 -11.52 40.09 21.56
CA TYR A 627 -10.15 39.60 21.46
C TYR A 627 -9.70 38.87 22.74
N LYS A 628 -9.99 39.46 23.91
CA LYS A 628 -9.70 38.83 25.21
C LYS A 628 -10.45 37.50 25.40
N VAL A 629 -11.72 37.43 24.97
CA VAL A 629 -12.52 36.20 25.02
C VAL A 629 -11.91 35.13 24.15
N ILE A 630 -11.51 35.44 22.91
CA ILE A 630 -10.86 34.48 21.99
C ILE A 630 -9.54 33.97 22.56
N ILE A 631 -8.71 34.83 23.15
CA ILE A 631 -7.43 34.42 23.75
C ILE A 631 -7.67 33.55 25.01
N ASN A 632 -8.63 33.92 25.84
CA ASN A 632 -8.95 33.16 27.06
C ASN A 632 -9.59 31.81 26.73
N THR A 633 -10.44 31.74 25.72
CA THR A 633 -11.01 30.47 25.22
C THR A 633 -9.90 29.60 24.62
N LYS A 634 -8.96 30.18 23.88
CA LYS A 634 -7.78 29.46 23.39
C LYS A 634 -6.93 28.90 24.54
N ARG A 635 -6.66 29.68 25.59
CA ARG A 635 -5.91 29.24 26.78
C ARG A 635 -6.66 28.14 27.55
N ALA A 636 -7.99 28.23 27.65
CA ALA A 636 -8.82 27.23 28.31
C ALA A 636 -8.87 25.89 27.55
N ILE A 637 -8.81 25.94 26.21
CA ILE A 637 -8.88 24.74 25.34
C ILE A 637 -7.51 24.06 25.16
N PHE A 638 -6.43 24.86 25.07
CA PHE A 638 -5.10 24.38 24.69
C PHE A 638 -4.02 24.51 25.77
N GLY A 639 -4.40 24.96 26.98
CA GLY A 639 -3.45 25.21 28.06
C GLY A 639 -2.59 26.47 27.86
N PRO A 640 -1.84 26.91 28.89
CA PRO A 640 -0.86 27.98 28.74
C PRO A 640 0.29 27.53 27.82
N HIS A 641 0.57 28.30 26.79
CA HIS A 641 1.72 28.08 25.92
C HIS A 641 2.96 28.61 26.64
N GLU A 642 3.71 27.75 27.29
CA GLU A 642 5.08 28.04 27.73
C GLU A 642 6.02 27.93 26.53
N GLY A 643 6.21 28.99 25.81
CA GLY A 643 7.25 29.15 24.80
C GLY A 643 8.15 30.32 25.17
N PRO A 644 9.46 30.30 24.80
CA PRO A 644 10.48 31.26 25.28
C PRO A 644 10.40 32.67 24.68
N TYR A 645 9.24 33.12 24.25
CA TYR A 645 9.00 34.46 23.72
C TYR A 645 7.67 35.02 24.26
N GLU A 646 7.67 35.41 25.54
CA GLU A 646 6.82 36.48 26.02
C GLU A 646 7.67 37.75 26.00
N ASP A 647 7.35 38.62 25.02
CA ASP A 647 7.26 40.07 25.20
C ASP A 647 6.55 40.71 23.99
#